data_1e323c3a1f719f91e812e35c47dfacf5
#
_entry.id   1e323c3a1f719f91e812e35c47dfacf5
#
_cell.length_a   1.000
_cell.length_b   1.000
_cell.length_c   1.000
_cell.angle_alpha   90.00
_cell.angle_beta   90.00
_cell.angle_gamma   90.00
#
_symmetry.space_group_name_H-M   'P 1'
#
loop_
_entity.id
_entity.type
_entity.pdbx_description
1 polymer ?
#
loop_
_entity_poly.entity_id
_entity_poly.type
_entity_poly.pdbx_seq_one_letter_code
_entity_poly.pdbx_strand_id
1 'polypeptide(L)'
;MAILLTRPNRPVSIDTIVDALWEDEPPKTAVKNVQVYIHHLRRALGSADRIVRQSPGYRLVVHPGELDAQRFADLARAGRTAEDPAGLLREALGLWQGDEAYDGIHDIPLIRTETRRLGEARIAVIQDLIDADLRHGRLAHLTAELTALTNRYPLREGLWARLMTALYHCRRQAEALRVYERARRIIADETGLDPGQELRDLQQMILTAQPATDALFEVPRMLPGDVADFTGRSTELASAEESLRRPGSDAAPVRLVAVSGRGGIGKTAFAVHLAHRVEEAYDGGQLYASMSGTRPGEVLGIFLRLLGVAAGDIPDGVEDRATLYRHRLARRRVLVVLDNVDSKAQIMPLLPGSGACAVLTTSRGRLGGLPGAHAIDLDALPPGDGHRLLNKITGTRDLGEAADALLRLCAGLPLALRIVGAQLATRPHRTPAELVERLNDERDRLDVLRHGDLAVRATFEISYRALSAAARRLFRLLGLLEVPDFAAWTAAAVLDTTAERAQELLDEVIDARLLDAASGRYRFHDLVRIYAGERAQEEEPEAERTAALRRAFGGWLAFTDAAHRAAGDGVYAADETPRWHPEIAAEAFTRSSIVEVRTECRALVATVAQSAALGMTGHCWQLALGGVPIFAQGNFVDEWTAAQECAFEACVAAGDRRGQAAMFYMRGLLHDWRRRHPECRDSLSRALEIFDDLGDRHGSALAVHRLASNERLAGRVTEAIALSRRAHHLLHALGDHGAAADALVQVGVVHLESGDATSAVEVLDEAMRQAVEHDATLVLAQGAYWISAAQIDLGRLDDAARSHAILEDFVRRVGSPTAEVYAHYSRGLLDAARGERDPARERLESALNIAREIEDPLMQVRVLCTLGDLHPSRETAALYLYEAAEIAEELRMPLWQALAAEALGRLHAERGDHDAARAAWRYAHDLFVRIGSPRAEDVARLLEARTAHTR
;
A
#
# COMPACT_ATOMS: atom_id res chain seq x y z
N MET A 1 -30.91 -45.32 31.21
CA MET A 1 -31.23 -44.40 30.10
C MET A 1 -29.96 -43.97 29.40
N ALA A 2 -29.00 -43.37 30.08
CA ALA A 2 -27.75 -42.87 29.47
C ALA A 2 -27.06 -43.94 28.59
N ILE A 3 -26.97 -45.18 29.06
CA ILE A 3 -26.39 -46.29 28.27
C ILE A 3 -27.08 -46.48 26.91
N LEU A 4 -28.40 -46.39 26.87
CA LEU A 4 -29.15 -46.53 25.61
C LEU A 4 -28.99 -45.28 24.71
N LEU A 5 -28.77 -44.10 25.30
CA LEU A 5 -28.55 -42.84 24.57
C LEU A 5 -27.15 -42.79 23.94
N THR A 6 -26.17 -43.61 24.40
CA THR A 6 -24.86 -43.67 23.70
C THR A 6 -24.95 -44.30 22.32
N ARG A 7 -26.03 -45.12 22.06
CA ARG A 7 -26.26 -45.78 20.76
C ARG A 7 -27.73 -45.62 20.29
N PRO A 8 -28.20 -44.42 20.05
CA PRO A 8 -29.55 -44.18 19.64
C PRO A 8 -29.87 -44.89 18.33
N ASN A 9 -31.08 -45.47 18.27
CA ASN A 9 -31.59 -46.22 17.13
C ASN A 9 -30.82 -47.53 16.77
N ARG A 10 -29.90 -47.97 17.68
CA ARG A 10 -29.18 -49.25 17.56
C ARG A 10 -29.42 -50.12 18.76
N PRO A 11 -29.49 -51.43 18.62
CA PRO A 11 -29.70 -52.32 19.75
C PRO A 11 -28.42 -52.34 20.62
N VAL A 12 -28.61 -52.22 21.94
CA VAL A 12 -27.59 -52.45 22.96
C VAL A 12 -27.89 -53.80 23.57
N SER A 13 -26.89 -54.74 23.59
CA SER A 13 -27.07 -56.08 24.11
C SER A 13 -27.38 -56.05 25.62
N ILE A 14 -28.11 -57.10 26.12
CA ILE A 14 -28.38 -57.17 27.53
C ILE A 14 -27.06 -57.32 28.31
N ASP A 15 -26.10 -58.06 27.80
CA ASP A 15 -24.79 -58.25 28.43
C ASP A 15 -24.06 -56.88 28.52
N THR A 16 -24.03 -56.07 27.46
CA THR A 16 -23.44 -54.73 27.51
C THR A 16 -24.11 -53.82 28.55
N ILE A 17 -25.43 -53.95 28.77
CA ILE A 17 -26.15 -53.18 29.78
C ILE A 17 -25.80 -53.70 31.21
N VAL A 18 -25.68 -55.01 31.37
CA VAL A 18 -25.28 -55.64 32.63
C VAL A 18 -23.87 -55.25 33.00
N ASP A 19 -22.91 -55.41 32.08
CA ASP A 19 -21.50 -55.03 32.28
C ASP A 19 -21.35 -53.55 32.64
N ALA A 20 -22.13 -52.69 31.97
CA ALA A 20 -22.11 -51.26 32.22
C ALA A 20 -22.72 -50.83 33.56
N LEU A 21 -23.60 -51.63 34.15
CA LEU A 21 -24.27 -51.33 35.42
C LEU A 21 -23.60 -51.97 36.63
N TRP A 22 -22.93 -53.12 36.51
CA TRP A 22 -22.39 -53.89 37.60
C TRP A 22 -20.92 -54.32 37.43
N GLU A 23 -20.29 -53.99 36.33
CA GLU A 23 -18.91 -54.35 35.96
C GLU A 23 -18.64 -55.86 36.18
N ASP A 24 -17.65 -56.21 36.96
CA ASP A 24 -17.22 -57.60 37.22
C ASP A 24 -18.08 -58.38 38.27
N GLU A 25 -19.06 -57.71 38.94
CA GLU A 25 -19.89 -58.30 39.98
C GLU A 25 -21.42 -58.21 39.70
N PRO A 26 -21.93 -58.78 38.61
CA PRO A 26 -23.36 -58.76 38.34
C PRO A 26 -24.15 -59.66 39.28
N PRO A 27 -25.26 -59.18 39.88
CA PRO A 27 -26.12 -60.01 40.73
C PRO A 27 -26.78 -61.14 39.91
N LYS A 28 -27.07 -62.27 40.54
CA LYS A 28 -27.71 -63.43 39.87
C LYS A 28 -29.00 -63.06 39.16
N THR A 29 -29.61 -61.96 39.56
CA THR A 29 -30.87 -61.40 38.99
C THR A 29 -30.61 -60.22 37.97
N ALA A 30 -29.40 -59.99 37.56
CA ALA A 30 -29.03 -58.83 36.72
C ALA A 30 -29.95 -58.69 35.49
N VAL A 31 -30.19 -59.73 34.72
CA VAL A 31 -31.08 -59.72 33.56
C VAL A 31 -32.54 -59.34 33.93
N LYS A 32 -33.02 -59.81 35.06
CA LYS A 32 -34.38 -59.44 35.57
C LYS A 32 -34.41 -57.96 36.00
N ASN A 33 -33.37 -57.49 36.63
CA ASN A 33 -33.24 -56.10 37.05
C ASN A 33 -33.20 -55.17 35.81
N VAL A 34 -32.48 -55.50 34.76
CA VAL A 34 -32.49 -54.79 33.50
C VAL A 34 -33.92 -54.72 32.91
N GLN A 35 -34.69 -55.84 32.95
CA GLN A 35 -36.07 -55.85 32.46
C GLN A 35 -36.95 -54.91 33.27
N VAL A 36 -36.79 -54.85 34.61
CA VAL A 36 -37.52 -53.92 35.50
C VAL A 36 -37.11 -52.47 35.17
N TYR A 37 -35.83 -52.18 35.01
CA TYR A 37 -35.38 -50.84 34.66
C TYR A 37 -35.93 -50.39 33.28
N ILE A 38 -35.96 -51.27 32.30
CA ILE A 38 -36.56 -50.99 31.01
C ILE A 38 -38.09 -50.73 31.15
N HIS A 39 -38.78 -51.46 32.00
CA HIS A 39 -40.22 -51.24 32.25
C HIS A 39 -40.43 -49.85 32.89
N HIS A 40 -39.61 -49.45 33.87
CA HIS A 40 -39.67 -48.12 34.47
C HIS A 40 -39.36 -47.02 33.46
N LEU A 41 -38.36 -47.22 32.63
CA LEU A 41 -38.01 -46.26 31.56
C LEU A 41 -39.11 -46.10 30.54
N ARG A 42 -39.77 -47.16 30.09
CA ARG A 42 -40.91 -47.10 29.18
C ARG A 42 -42.08 -46.30 29.82
N ARG A 43 -42.33 -46.49 31.10
CA ARG A 43 -43.35 -45.71 31.82
C ARG A 43 -42.96 -44.26 31.96
N ALA A 44 -41.70 -43.94 32.24
CA ALA A 44 -41.21 -42.58 32.31
C ALA A 44 -41.24 -41.84 30.96
N LEU A 45 -41.03 -42.58 29.85
CA LEU A 45 -41.11 -42.04 28.49
C LEU A 45 -42.56 -41.99 27.93
N GLY A 46 -43.55 -42.44 28.69
CA GLY A 46 -44.97 -42.42 28.30
C GLY A 46 -45.35 -43.35 27.16
N SER A 47 -44.44 -44.15 26.60
CA SER A 47 -44.68 -45.07 25.49
C SER A 47 -43.78 -46.28 25.53
N ALA A 48 -44.36 -47.47 25.33
CA ALA A 48 -43.65 -48.75 25.26
C ALA A 48 -42.81 -48.84 23.94
N ASP A 49 -43.19 -48.15 22.89
CA ASP A 49 -42.54 -48.19 21.58
C ASP A 49 -41.26 -47.38 21.50
N ARG A 50 -40.98 -46.59 22.54
CA ARG A 50 -39.69 -45.82 22.64
C ARG A 50 -38.48 -46.69 23.01
N ILE A 51 -38.70 -47.82 23.73
CA ILE A 51 -37.64 -48.80 23.96
C ILE A 51 -38.13 -50.16 23.49
N VAL A 52 -37.71 -50.55 22.31
CA VAL A 52 -38.12 -51.78 21.62
C VAL A 52 -37.13 -52.91 21.98
N ARG A 53 -37.65 -54.10 22.28
CA ARG A 53 -36.81 -55.30 22.42
C ARG A 53 -36.42 -55.80 21.03
N GLN A 54 -35.13 -55.81 20.77
CA GLN A 54 -34.57 -56.27 19.52
C GLN A 54 -33.28 -57.07 19.82
N SER A 55 -33.28 -58.37 19.37
CA SER A 55 -32.09 -59.21 19.61
C SER A 55 -30.79 -58.47 19.18
N PRO A 56 -29.72 -58.48 19.96
CA PRO A 56 -29.52 -59.17 21.26
C PRO A 56 -29.92 -58.39 22.52
N GLY A 57 -30.67 -57.26 22.42
CA GLY A 57 -31.01 -56.50 23.62
C GLY A 57 -32.16 -55.52 23.46
N TYR A 58 -31.92 -54.25 23.74
CA TYR A 58 -32.90 -53.14 23.67
C TYR A 58 -32.41 -52.02 22.77
N ARG A 59 -33.33 -51.47 21.98
CA ARG A 59 -33.10 -50.28 21.14
C ARG A 59 -33.98 -49.11 21.60
N LEU A 60 -33.36 -47.98 21.87
CA LEU A 60 -34.03 -46.72 22.09
C LEU A 60 -34.36 -46.10 20.77
N VAL A 61 -35.63 -45.84 20.49
CA VAL A 61 -36.08 -45.13 19.29
C VAL A 61 -36.04 -43.64 19.60
N VAL A 62 -35.21 -42.93 18.87
CA VAL A 62 -35.03 -41.46 18.93
C VAL A 62 -35.35 -40.91 17.54
N HIS A 63 -36.28 -39.93 17.46
CA HIS A 63 -36.69 -39.26 16.22
C HIS A 63 -35.69 -38.12 15.90
N PRO A 64 -35.60 -37.68 14.64
CA PRO A 64 -34.75 -36.54 14.26
C PRO A 64 -35.09 -35.30 15.08
N GLY A 65 -34.06 -34.68 15.66
CA GLY A 65 -34.17 -33.47 16.47
C GLY A 65 -34.51 -33.65 17.95
N GLU A 66 -34.77 -34.89 18.41
CA GLU A 66 -35.09 -35.18 19.84
C GLU A 66 -33.85 -35.28 20.73
N LEU A 67 -32.72 -35.63 20.20
CA LEU A 67 -31.46 -35.75 20.94
C LEU A 67 -30.54 -34.60 20.64
N ASP A 68 -30.18 -33.84 21.67
CA ASP A 68 -29.28 -32.69 21.58
C ASP A 68 -27.91 -33.05 20.96
N ALA A 69 -27.34 -34.20 21.31
CA ALA A 69 -26.09 -34.69 20.72
C ALA A 69 -26.19 -34.94 19.22
N GLN A 70 -27.34 -35.36 18.69
CA GLN A 70 -27.56 -35.49 17.25
C GLN A 70 -27.77 -34.14 16.60
N ARG A 71 -28.59 -33.28 17.20
CA ARG A 71 -28.81 -31.92 16.72
C ARG A 71 -27.51 -31.13 16.69
N PHE A 72 -26.65 -31.29 17.69
CA PHE A 72 -25.31 -30.73 17.71
C PHE A 72 -24.45 -31.18 16.53
N ALA A 73 -24.44 -32.50 16.25
CA ALA A 73 -23.68 -33.06 15.14
C ALA A 73 -24.21 -32.60 13.76
N ASP A 74 -25.52 -32.44 13.62
CA ASP A 74 -26.16 -31.99 12.38
C ASP A 74 -25.90 -30.48 12.14
N LEU A 75 -26.02 -29.64 13.17
CA LEU A 75 -25.67 -28.22 13.10
C LEU A 75 -24.17 -28.00 12.82
N ALA A 76 -23.32 -28.78 13.46
CA ALA A 76 -21.87 -28.74 13.23
C ALA A 76 -21.52 -29.10 11.76
N ARG A 77 -22.20 -30.11 11.20
CA ARG A 77 -22.02 -30.51 9.81
C ARG A 77 -22.54 -29.43 8.84
N ALA A 78 -23.72 -28.89 9.09
CA ALA A 78 -24.30 -27.81 8.31
C ALA A 78 -23.44 -26.55 8.35
N GLY A 79 -22.89 -26.21 9.51
CA GLY A 79 -21.99 -25.07 9.66
C GLY A 79 -20.72 -25.16 8.84
N ARG A 80 -20.16 -26.36 8.64
CA ARG A 80 -18.95 -26.57 7.82
C ARG A 80 -19.19 -26.35 6.32
N THR A 81 -20.41 -26.42 5.85
CA THR A 81 -20.79 -26.29 4.45
C THR A 81 -21.54 -25.00 4.14
N ALA A 82 -21.87 -24.18 5.15
CA ALA A 82 -22.59 -22.92 5.01
C ALA A 82 -21.68 -21.78 4.57
N GLU A 83 -22.24 -20.82 3.84
CA GLU A 83 -21.54 -19.58 3.46
C GLU A 83 -21.23 -18.70 4.69
N ASP A 84 -22.16 -18.60 5.65
CA ASP A 84 -21.88 -18.03 6.98
C ASP A 84 -21.99 -19.12 8.07
N PRO A 85 -20.88 -19.74 8.47
CA PRO A 85 -20.86 -20.82 9.44
C PRO A 85 -21.13 -20.37 10.88
N ALA A 86 -20.86 -19.10 11.22
CA ALA A 86 -20.81 -18.67 12.61
C ALA A 86 -22.14 -18.79 13.35
N GLY A 87 -23.26 -18.53 12.68
CA GLY A 87 -24.61 -18.67 13.26
C GLY A 87 -24.94 -20.09 13.67
N LEU A 88 -24.74 -21.03 12.76
CA LEU A 88 -25.02 -22.46 12.98
C LEU A 88 -24.08 -23.09 14.01
N LEU A 89 -22.79 -22.71 13.99
CA LEU A 89 -21.81 -23.22 14.96
C LEU A 89 -22.08 -22.70 16.38
N ARG A 90 -22.53 -21.44 16.53
CA ARG A 90 -22.98 -20.89 17.83
C ARG A 90 -24.24 -21.58 18.33
N GLU A 91 -25.22 -21.86 17.44
CA GLU A 91 -26.42 -22.63 17.81
C GLU A 91 -26.02 -24.04 18.26
N ALA A 92 -25.09 -24.69 17.57
CA ALA A 92 -24.57 -26.00 17.99
C ALA A 92 -23.97 -25.94 19.39
N LEU A 93 -23.09 -24.98 19.67
CA LEU A 93 -22.47 -24.81 20.98
C LEU A 93 -23.47 -24.45 22.08
N GLY A 94 -24.55 -23.72 21.73
CA GLY A 94 -25.65 -23.38 22.63
C GLY A 94 -26.47 -24.57 23.14
N LEU A 95 -26.35 -25.76 22.53
CA LEU A 95 -26.97 -27.01 23.02
C LEU A 95 -26.26 -27.58 24.24
N TRP A 96 -25.06 -27.13 24.53
CA TRP A 96 -24.31 -27.57 25.70
C TRP A 96 -24.75 -26.81 26.96
N GLN A 97 -25.32 -27.54 27.92
CA GLN A 97 -25.79 -26.95 29.19
C GLN A 97 -24.72 -26.97 30.30
N GLY A 98 -23.58 -27.58 30.05
CA GLY A 98 -22.48 -27.71 31.01
C GLY A 98 -21.14 -27.92 30.31
N ASP A 99 -20.12 -28.20 31.09
CA ASP A 99 -18.77 -28.42 30.59
C ASP A 99 -18.58 -29.81 29.99
N GLU A 100 -19.30 -30.80 30.45
CA GLU A 100 -19.19 -32.20 30.00
C GLU A 100 -20.56 -32.74 29.60
N ALA A 101 -20.56 -33.67 28.66
CA ALA A 101 -21.75 -34.44 28.32
C ALA A 101 -21.93 -35.53 29.36
N TYR A 102 -23.18 -35.89 29.66
CA TYR A 102 -23.54 -36.87 30.71
C TYR A 102 -23.02 -36.52 32.12
N ASP A 103 -23.00 -35.24 32.45
CA ASP A 103 -22.52 -34.74 33.75
C ASP A 103 -23.12 -35.51 34.92
N GLY A 104 -22.28 -35.86 35.90
CA GLY A 104 -22.65 -36.68 37.05
C GLY A 104 -22.76 -38.21 36.81
N ILE A 105 -22.47 -38.72 35.59
CA ILE A 105 -22.47 -40.17 35.28
C ILE A 105 -21.13 -40.58 34.69
N HIS A 106 -20.08 -40.55 35.48
CA HIS A 106 -18.71 -40.76 34.98
C HIS A 106 -18.19 -42.20 35.14
N ASP A 107 -18.83 -43.03 35.97
CA ASP A 107 -18.31 -44.34 36.37
C ASP A 107 -18.52 -45.46 35.33
N ILE A 108 -19.35 -45.21 34.29
CA ILE A 108 -19.68 -46.19 33.26
C ILE A 108 -18.72 -46.04 32.05
N PRO A 109 -17.90 -47.09 31.72
CA PRO A 109 -16.88 -46.99 30.67
C PRO A 109 -17.46 -46.60 29.30
N LEU A 110 -18.66 -47.11 28.95
CA LEU A 110 -19.37 -46.81 27.73
C LEU A 110 -19.75 -45.32 27.61
N ILE A 111 -20.24 -44.76 28.72
CA ILE A 111 -20.61 -43.34 28.83
C ILE A 111 -19.36 -42.47 28.77
N ARG A 112 -18.28 -42.85 29.48
CA ARG A 112 -17.02 -42.15 29.47
C ARG A 112 -16.43 -42.03 28.06
N THR A 113 -16.55 -43.11 27.25
CA THR A 113 -16.12 -43.10 25.84
C THR A 113 -16.93 -42.12 25.03
N GLU A 114 -18.27 -42.08 25.23
CA GLU A 114 -19.13 -41.14 24.49
C GLU A 114 -18.96 -39.69 24.93
N THR A 115 -18.78 -39.45 26.26
CA THR A 115 -18.45 -38.13 26.83
C THR A 115 -17.18 -37.56 26.16
N ARG A 116 -16.13 -38.40 26.05
CA ARG A 116 -14.88 -38.00 25.40
C ARG A 116 -15.11 -37.69 23.95
N ARG A 117 -15.86 -38.56 23.22
CA ARG A 117 -16.17 -38.36 21.81
C ARG A 117 -16.92 -37.03 21.58
N LEU A 118 -17.92 -36.73 22.40
CA LEU A 118 -18.69 -35.49 22.32
C LEU A 118 -17.83 -34.28 22.70
N GLY A 119 -16.98 -34.39 23.69
CA GLY A 119 -16.02 -33.36 24.08
C GLY A 119 -15.04 -33.01 22.96
N GLU A 120 -14.49 -34.03 22.26
CA GLU A 120 -13.64 -33.82 21.09
C GLU A 120 -14.41 -33.10 19.95
N ALA A 121 -15.67 -33.55 19.72
CA ALA A 121 -16.49 -32.88 18.72
C ALA A 121 -16.81 -31.41 19.07
N ARG A 122 -17.02 -31.11 20.38
CA ARG A 122 -17.22 -29.72 20.85
C ARG A 122 -16.00 -28.84 20.54
N ILE A 123 -14.79 -29.34 20.87
CA ILE A 123 -13.56 -28.60 20.62
C ILE A 123 -13.38 -28.35 19.13
N ALA A 124 -13.67 -29.33 18.28
CA ALA A 124 -13.61 -29.14 16.84
C ALA A 124 -14.56 -28.04 16.35
N VAL A 125 -15.79 -27.99 16.89
CA VAL A 125 -16.76 -26.94 16.55
C VAL A 125 -16.31 -25.56 17.05
N ILE A 126 -15.69 -25.49 18.23
CA ILE A 126 -15.09 -24.24 18.74
C ILE A 126 -13.97 -23.77 17.79
N GLN A 127 -13.11 -24.68 17.33
CA GLN A 127 -12.05 -24.35 16.38
C GLN A 127 -12.62 -23.87 15.02
N ASP A 128 -13.63 -24.57 14.51
CA ASP A 128 -14.33 -24.16 13.27
C ASP A 128 -14.96 -22.77 13.40
N LEU A 129 -15.54 -22.42 14.57
CA LEU A 129 -16.10 -21.10 14.85
C LEU A 129 -15.01 -20.01 14.94
N ILE A 130 -13.92 -20.31 15.65
CA ILE A 130 -12.78 -19.41 15.74
C ILE A 130 -12.19 -19.13 14.35
N ASP A 131 -12.05 -20.16 13.51
CA ASP A 131 -11.57 -20.01 12.14
C ASP A 131 -12.53 -19.18 11.28
N ALA A 132 -13.83 -19.28 11.53
CA ALA A 132 -14.83 -18.43 10.88
C ALA A 132 -14.73 -16.97 11.34
N ASP A 133 -14.60 -16.74 12.65
CA ASP A 133 -14.49 -15.40 13.21
C ASP A 133 -13.12 -14.74 12.86
N LEU A 134 -12.03 -15.50 12.74
CA LEU A 134 -10.73 -15.03 12.22
C LEU A 134 -10.86 -14.59 10.76
N ARG A 135 -11.52 -15.37 9.92
CA ARG A 135 -11.75 -15.02 8.50
C ARG A 135 -12.59 -13.75 8.33
N HIS A 136 -13.51 -13.46 9.24
CA HIS A 136 -14.37 -12.27 9.20
C HIS A 136 -13.84 -11.07 9.99
N GLY A 137 -12.58 -11.14 10.47
CA GLY A 137 -11.93 -10.04 11.18
C GLY A 137 -12.55 -9.69 12.56
N ARG A 138 -13.29 -10.59 13.19
CA ARG A 138 -13.94 -10.39 14.51
C ARG A 138 -12.97 -10.65 15.66
N LEU A 139 -11.87 -9.89 15.70
CA LEU A 139 -10.72 -10.20 16.55
C LEU A 139 -10.86 -9.75 18.03
N ALA A 140 -11.72 -8.78 18.32
CA ALA A 140 -11.73 -8.06 19.60
C ALA A 140 -11.91 -8.95 20.85
N HIS A 141 -12.64 -10.09 20.75
CA HIS A 141 -12.85 -11.02 21.89
C HIS A 141 -12.10 -12.33 21.74
N LEU A 142 -11.61 -12.65 20.54
CA LEU A 142 -10.97 -13.94 20.27
C LEU A 142 -9.69 -14.17 21.09
N THR A 143 -8.90 -13.13 21.31
CA THR A 143 -7.65 -13.27 22.09
C THR A 143 -7.90 -13.65 23.53
N ALA A 144 -8.94 -13.11 24.17
CA ALA A 144 -9.30 -13.47 25.54
C ALA A 144 -9.88 -14.89 25.64
N GLU A 145 -10.77 -15.25 24.70
CA GLU A 145 -11.38 -16.57 24.62
C GLU A 145 -10.33 -17.66 24.32
N LEU A 146 -9.46 -17.42 23.34
CA LEU A 146 -8.37 -18.33 23.01
C LEU A 146 -7.37 -18.49 24.15
N THR A 147 -7.10 -17.42 24.91
CA THR A 147 -6.25 -17.51 26.11
C THR A 147 -6.88 -18.41 27.17
N ALA A 148 -8.19 -18.32 27.36
CA ALA A 148 -8.91 -19.22 28.28
C ALA A 148 -8.89 -20.68 27.79
N LEU A 149 -9.09 -20.90 26.48
CA LEU A 149 -9.06 -22.21 25.86
C LEU A 149 -7.68 -22.87 25.89
N THR A 150 -6.61 -22.11 25.64
CA THR A 150 -5.23 -22.65 25.73
C THR A 150 -4.84 -23.01 27.17
N ASN A 151 -5.35 -22.30 28.18
CA ASN A 151 -5.16 -22.64 29.57
C ASN A 151 -5.92 -23.92 29.95
N ARG A 152 -7.11 -24.14 29.38
CA ARG A 152 -7.95 -25.31 29.67
C ARG A 152 -7.48 -26.56 28.90
N TYR A 153 -6.93 -26.36 27.68
CA TYR A 153 -6.47 -27.47 26.84
C TYR A 153 -5.03 -27.23 26.35
N PRO A 154 -4.05 -27.25 27.28
CA PRO A 154 -2.69 -26.80 27.02
C PRO A 154 -1.92 -27.66 26.01
N LEU A 155 -2.31 -28.93 25.80
CA LEU A 155 -1.68 -29.82 24.82
C LEU A 155 -2.31 -29.75 23.43
N ARG A 156 -3.28 -28.86 23.19
CA ARG A 156 -3.92 -28.68 21.91
C ARG A 156 -3.20 -27.60 21.06
N GLU A 157 -2.21 -28.02 20.32
CA GLU A 157 -1.37 -27.11 19.52
C GLU A 157 -2.18 -26.22 18.57
N GLY A 158 -3.26 -26.72 17.96
CA GLY A 158 -4.12 -25.93 17.06
C GLY A 158 -4.82 -24.74 17.75
N LEU A 159 -5.00 -24.74 19.08
CA LEU A 159 -5.52 -23.58 19.82
C LEU A 159 -4.42 -22.53 20.03
N TRP A 160 -3.19 -22.94 20.30
CA TRP A 160 -2.04 -22.06 20.38
C TRP A 160 -1.76 -21.39 19.03
N ALA A 161 -1.82 -22.15 17.94
CA ALA A 161 -1.66 -21.61 16.59
C ALA A 161 -2.69 -20.52 16.31
N ARG A 162 -3.96 -20.74 16.65
CA ARG A 162 -5.03 -19.72 16.47
C ARG A 162 -4.84 -18.51 17.36
N LEU A 163 -4.35 -18.68 18.60
CA LEU A 163 -4.05 -17.56 19.49
C LEU A 163 -2.89 -16.72 18.94
N MET A 164 -1.83 -17.37 18.47
CA MET A 164 -0.71 -16.67 17.81
C MET A 164 -1.18 -15.93 16.58
N THR A 165 -1.99 -16.55 15.73
CA THR A 165 -2.58 -15.93 14.54
C THR A 165 -3.45 -14.73 14.91
N ALA A 166 -4.34 -14.86 15.91
CA ALA A 166 -5.19 -13.76 16.36
C ALA A 166 -4.37 -12.58 16.90
N LEU A 167 -3.35 -12.84 17.70
CA LEU A 167 -2.44 -11.82 18.24
C LEU A 167 -1.63 -11.15 17.13
N TYR A 168 -1.15 -11.93 16.17
CA TYR A 168 -0.42 -11.41 15.03
C TYR A 168 -1.30 -10.52 14.13
N HIS A 169 -2.54 -10.91 13.89
CA HIS A 169 -3.53 -10.07 13.19
C HIS A 169 -3.90 -8.80 13.98
N CYS A 170 -3.82 -8.83 15.31
CA CYS A 170 -3.96 -7.64 16.16
C CYS A 170 -2.69 -6.78 16.21
N ARG A 171 -1.67 -7.03 15.37
CA ARG A 171 -0.35 -6.38 15.39
C ARG A 171 0.39 -6.53 16.73
N ARG A 172 0.09 -7.56 17.50
CA ARG A 172 0.70 -7.89 18.80
C ARG A 172 1.74 -9.00 18.64
N GLN A 173 2.69 -8.79 17.70
CA GLN A 173 3.69 -9.79 17.29
C GLN A 173 4.52 -10.33 18.47
N ALA A 174 5.02 -9.44 19.32
CA ALA A 174 5.79 -9.84 20.50
C ALA A 174 4.99 -10.72 21.46
N GLU A 175 3.69 -10.53 21.55
CA GLU A 175 2.82 -11.38 22.37
C GLU A 175 2.54 -12.74 21.70
N ALA A 176 2.41 -12.75 20.38
CA ALA A 176 2.27 -14.00 19.63
C ALA A 176 3.50 -14.91 19.81
N LEU A 177 4.70 -14.34 19.75
CA LEU A 177 5.95 -15.06 20.00
C LEU A 177 6.06 -15.53 21.47
N ARG A 178 5.63 -14.71 22.43
CA ARG A 178 5.56 -15.14 23.85
C ARG A 178 4.58 -16.30 24.05
N VAL A 179 3.49 -16.33 23.30
CA VAL A 179 2.52 -17.43 23.30
C VAL A 179 3.18 -18.70 22.76
N TYR A 180 4.00 -18.61 21.69
CA TYR A 180 4.76 -19.76 21.21
C TYR A 180 5.71 -20.32 22.26
N GLU A 181 6.52 -19.47 22.90
CA GLU A 181 7.45 -19.92 23.93
C GLU A 181 6.74 -20.54 25.14
N ARG A 182 5.56 -20.04 25.48
CA ARG A 182 4.72 -20.63 26.51
C ARG A 182 4.19 -21.98 26.07
N ALA A 183 3.68 -22.12 24.86
CA ALA A 183 3.20 -23.38 24.32
C ALA A 183 4.33 -24.42 24.27
N ARG A 184 5.51 -24.03 23.75
CA ARG A 184 6.71 -24.87 23.65
C ARG A 184 7.10 -25.43 25.04
N ARG A 185 7.13 -24.56 26.05
CA ARG A 185 7.50 -24.98 27.43
C ARG A 185 6.50 -25.98 27.97
N ILE A 186 5.20 -25.69 27.84
CA ILE A 186 4.14 -26.58 28.36
C ILE A 186 4.17 -27.92 27.62
N ILE A 187 4.30 -27.93 26.30
CA ILE A 187 4.35 -29.16 25.49
C ILE A 187 5.59 -29.98 25.86
N ALA A 188 6.77 -29.34 25.99
CA ALA A 188 8.00 -30.02 26.36
C ALA A 188 7.92 -30.60 27.80
N ASP A 189 7.38 -29.85 28.76
CA ASP A 189 7.26 -30.28 30.17
C ASP A 189 6.29 -31.47 30.32
N GLU A 190 5.20 -31.49 29.55
CA GLU A 190 4.14 -32.51 29.71
C GLU A 190 4.35 -33.73 28.79
N THR A 191 5.01 -33.56 27.63
CA THR A 191 5.13 -34.65 26.64
C THR A 191 6.56 -35.02 26.32
N GLY A 192 7.54 -34.18 26.66
CA GLY A 192 8.96 -34.36 26.28
C GLY A 192 9.24 -34.10 24.82
N LEU A 193 8.28 -33.54 24.04
CA LEU A 193 8.39 -33.30 22.60
C LEU A 193 8.47 -31.80 22.31
N ASP A 194 9.11 -31.45 21.22
CA ASP A 194 9.01 -30.10 20.66
C ASP A 194 7.65 -29.88 19.99
N PRO A 195 7.16 -28.62 19.88
CA PRO A 195 5.92 -28.28 19.15
C PRO A 195 5.87 -28.84 17.74
N GLY A 196 4.69 -29.15 17.27
CA GLY A 196 4.44 -29.67 15.92
C GLY A 196 4.82 -28.68 14.83
N GLN A 197 4.86 -29.17 13.59
CA GLN A 197 5.33 -28.38 12.43
C GLN A 197 4.50 -27.10 12.24
N GLU A 198 3.18 -27.15 12.45
CA GLU A 198 2.26 -26.02 12.30
C GLU A 198 2.66 -24.83 13.19
N LEU A 199 2.97 -25.07 14.46
CA LEU A 199 3.39 -24.00 15.38
C LEU A 199 4.78 -23.46 15.03
N ARG A 200 5.69 -24.33 14.60
CA ARG A 200 7.04 -23.91 14.16
C ARG A 200 7.00 -23.07 12.90
N ASP A 201 6.20 -23.47 11.91
CA ASP A 201 6.02 -22.73 10.66
C ASP A 201 5.38 -21.36 10.93
N LEU A 202 4.41 -21.31 11.86
CA LEU A 202 3.77 -20.07 12.27
C LEU A 202 4.75 -19.16 13.02
N GLN A 203 5.58 -19.70 13.90
CA GLN A 203 6.64 -18.95 14.57
C GLN A 203 7.61 -18.37 13.53
N GLN A 204 8.09 -19.20 12.60
CA GLN A 204 9.02 -18.79 11.55
C GLN A 204 8.40 -17.70 10.68
N MET A 205 7.12 -17.84 10.31
CA MET A 205 6.37 -16.84 9.56
C MET A 205 6.28 -15.51 10.33
N ILE A 206 6.01 -15.57 11.64
CA ILE A 206 5.94 -14.38 12.49
C ILE A 206 7.33 -13.75 12.68
N LEU A 207 8.40 -14.53 12.78
CA LEU A 207 9.78 -14.06 12.90
C LEU A 207 10.33 -13.45 11.62
N THR A 208 10.01 -14.03 10.46
CA THR A 208 10.48 -13.54 9.16
C THR A 208 9.70 -12.33 8.68
N ALA A 209 8.82 -11.77 9.52
CA ALA A 209 7.94 -10.63 9.21
C ALA A 209 7.29 -10.74 7.82
N GLN A 210 7.07 -11.99 7.34
CA GLN A 210 6.15 -12.17 6.23
C GLN A 210 4.82 -11.62 6.74
N PRO A 211 4.34 -10.52 6.15
CA PRO A 211 3.11 -9.93 6.63
C PRO A 211 2.06 -11.03 6.64
N ALA A 212 1.25 -11.05 7.70
CA ALA A 212 0.04 -11.87 7.75
C ALA A 212 -0.88 -11.38 6.63
N THR A 213 -0.59 -11.85 5.41
CA THR A 213 -1.01 -11.22 4.17
C THR A 213 -2.41 -11.65 3.74
N ASP A 214 -3.24 -12.19 4.63
CA ASP A 214 -4.58 -12.59 4.22
C ASP A 214 -5.75 -12.04 5.06
N ALA A 215 -5.55 -11.14 6.03
CA ALA A 215 -6.69 -10.79 6.90
C ALA A 215 -6.88 -9.33 7.33
N LEU A 216 -6.07 -8.35 6.94
CA LEU A 216 -6.30 -6.92 7.26
C LEU A 216 -5.90 -5.96 6.15
N PHE A 217 -5.76 -6.39 4.92
CA PHE A 217 -5.80 -5.43 3.84
C PHE A 217 -7.26 -5.06 3.61
N GLU A 218 -7.52 -3.77 3.65
CA GLU A 218 -8.75 -3.24 3.05
C GLU A 218 -8.87 -3.88 1.67
N VAL A 219 -9.95 -4.63 1.48
CA VAL A 219 -10.26 -5.21 0.19
C VAL A 219 -10.23 -4.07 -0.83
N PRO A 220 -9.36 -4.09 -1.84
CA PRO A 220 -9.20 -2.96 -2.73
C PRO A 220 -10.52 -2.67 -3.44
N ARG A 221 -11.08 -1.48 -3.22
CA ARG A 221 -12.32 -1.01 -3.84
C ARG A 221 -12.01 0.22 -4.69
N MET A 222 -11.46 -0.02 -5.88
CA MET A 222 -10.96 1.05 -6.74
C MET A 222 -11.95 1.47 -7.84
N LEU A 223 -13.16 0.91 -7.87
CA LEU A 223 -14.10 1.27 -8.93
C LEU A 223 -14.47 2.75 -8.84
N PRO A 224 -14.43 3.48 -9.97
CA PRO A 224 -15.05 4.80 -10.04
C PRO A 224 -16.54 4.72 -9.70
N GLY A 225 -17.13 5.83 -9.25
CA GLY A 225 -18.56 5.89 -8.97
C GLY A 225 -19.41 5.48 -10.18
N ASP A 226 -20.47 4.70 -9.94
CA ASP A 226 -21.37 4.27 -10.99
C ASP A 226 -22.15 5.44 -11.59
N VAL A 227 -22.52 5.30 -12.86
CA VAL A 227 -23.23 6.31 -13.62
C VAL A 227 -24.73 6.17 -13.38
N ALA A 228 -25.31 7.04 -12.54
CA ALA A 228 -26.70 6.97 -12.10
C ALA A 228 -27.75 6.99 -13.25
N ASP A 229 -27.40 7.59 -14.38
CA ASP A 229 -28.28 7.67 -15.56
C ASP A 229 -27.92 6.66 -16.66
N PHE A 230 -27.12 5.64 -16.34
CA PHE A 230 -26.78 4.58 -17.31
C PHE A 230 -28.05 4.01 -17.95
N THR A 231 -28.04 3.86 -19.28
CA THR A 231 -29.26 3.51 -20.03
C THR A 231 -28.93 2.61 -21.21
N GLY A 232 -29.76 1.59 -21.42
CA GLY A 232 -29.64 0.65 -22.51
C GLY A 232 -28.58 -0.43 -22.29
N ARG A 233 -28.11 -1.03 -23.36
CA ARG A 233 -27.06 -2.07 -23.36
C ARG A 233 -27.44 -3.33 -22.59
N SER A 234 -28.73 -3.62 -22.45
CA SER A 234 -29.21 -4.77 -21.64
C SER A 234 -28.68 -6.12 -22.14
N THR A 235 -28.58 -6.28 -23.46
CA THR A 235 -28.07 -7.52 -24.09
C THR A 235 -26.58 -7.69 -23.84
N GLU A 236 -25.81 -6.63 -24.08
CA GLU A 236 -24.36 -6.62 -23.90
C GLU A 236 -24.00 -6.78 -22.40
N LEU A 237 -24.74 -6.11 -21.50
CA LEU A 237 -24.58 -6.28 -20.06
C LEU A 237 -24.86 -7.72 -19.62
N ALA A 238 -26.01 -8.30 -20.04
CA ALA A 238 -26.36 -9.67 -19.66
C ALA A 238 -25.31 -10.68 -20.14
N SER A 239 -24.84 -10.52 -21.39
CA SER A 239 -23.79 -11.39 -21.95
C SER A 239 -22.46 -11.28 -21.21
N ALA A 240 -22.05 -10.05 -20.87
CA ALA A 240 -20.83 -9.79 -20.11
C ALA A 240 -20.94 -10.29 -18.66
N GLU A 241 -22.07 -10.04 -18.01
CA GLU A 241 -22.36 -10.47 -16.66
C GLU A 241 -22.38 -12.00 -16.53
N GLU A 242 -22.99 -12.71 -17.48
CA GLU A 242 -22.95 -14.17 -17.52
C GLU A 242 -21.51 -14.68 -17.64
N SER A 243 -20.70 -14.04 -18.49
CA SER A 243 -19.28 -14.40 -18.64
C SER A 243 -18.47 -14.17 -17.35
N LEU A 244 -18.75 -13.11 -16.58
CA LEU A 244 -18.03 -12.76 -15.38
C LEU A 244 -18.55 -13.51 -14.13
N ARG A 245 -19.85 -13.81 -14.01
CA ARG A 245 -20.45 -14.43 -12.82
C ARG A 245 -20.30 -15.95 -12.74
N ARG A 246 -19.94 -16.65 -13.81
CA ARG A 246 -19.77 -18.11 -13.75
C ARG A 246 -18.67 -18.48 -12.74
N PRO A 247 -18.92 -19.32 -11.74
CA PRO A 247 -17.89 -19.70 -10.79
C PRO A 247 -16.77 -20.47 -11.50
N GLY A 248 -15.56 -19.90 -11.53
CA GLY A 248 -14.37 -20.59 -12.01
C GLY A 248 -13.68 -21.31 -10.83
N SER A 249 -13.13 -22.49 -11.07
CA SER A 249 -12.16 -23.09 -10.14
C SER A 249 -10.78 -22.47 -10.36
N ASP A 250 -9.88 -22.57 -9.37
CA ASP A 250 -8.51 -22.08 -9.50
C ASP A 250 -7.75 -22.66 -10.71
N ALA A 251 -8.17 -23.83 -11.19
CA ALA A 251 -7.62 -24.49 -12.38
C ALA A 251 -8.27 -24.04 -13.70
N ALA A 252 -9.31 -23.21 -13.67
CA ALA A 252 -9.97 -22.71 -14.88
C ALA A 252 -9.16 -21.55 -15.51
N PRO A 253 -9.28 -21.30 -16.83
CA PRO A 253 -8.68 -20.13 -17.45
C PRO A 253 -9.30 -18.84 -16.91
N VAL A 254 -8.47 -17.78 -16.83
CA VAL A 254 -8.92 -16.44 -16.44
C VAL A 254 -10.02 -15.95 -17.37
N ARG A 255 -11.10 -15.46 -16.79
CA ARG A 255 -12.20 -14.87 -17.55
C ARG A 255 -11.82 -13.47 -17.99
N LEU A 256 -11.91 -13.21 -19.26
CA LEU A 256 -11.56 -11.93 -19.86
C LEU A 256 -12.73 -11.42 -20.71
N VAL A 257 -13.24 -10.25 -20.36
CA VAL A 257 -14.21 -9.52 -21.17
C VAL A 257 -13.49 -8.31 -21.78
N ALA A 258 -13.52 -8.21 -23.10
CA ALA A 258 -12.90 -7.13 -23.84
C ALA A 258 -13.97 -6.28 -24.53
N VAL A 259 -14.16 -5.05 -24.03
CA VAL A 259 -15.13 -4.10 -24.55
C VAL A 259 -14.44 -3.16 -25.54
N SER A 260 -14.86 -3.19 -26.80
CA SER A 260 -14.36 -2.32 -27.86
C SER A 260 -15.44 -1.35 -28.36
N GLY A 261 -15.00 -0.29 -29.04
CA GLY A 261 -15.91 0.67 -29.67
C GLY A 261 -15.32 2.06 -29.82
N ARG A 262 -16.01 2.92 -30.55
CA ARG A 262 -15.58 4.28 -30.90
C ARG A 262 -15.43 5.18 -29.65
N GLY A 263 -14.71 6.31 -29.81
CA GLY A 263 -14.67 7.36 -28.79
C GLY A 263 -16.07 7.91 -28.46
N GLY A 264 -16.34 8.17 -27.17
CA GLY A 264 -17.65 8.70 -26.76
C GLY A 264 -18.83 7.72 -26.72
N ILE A 265 -18.61 6.44 -27.07
CA ILE A 265 -19.64 5.38 -27.10
C ILE A 265 -20.03 4.87 -25.70
N GLY A 266 -19.31 5.28 -24.66
CA GLY A 266 -19.62 4.92 -23.29
C GLY A 266 -18.94 3.65 -22.80
N LYS A 267 -17.80 3.22 -23.36
CA LYS A 267 -17.05 2.01 -22.92
C LYS A 267 -16.69 2.02 -21.43
N THR A 268 -16.09 3.10 -20.99
CA THR A 268 -15.73 3.30 -19.58
C THR A 268 -16.95 3.22 -18.67
N ALA A 269 -18.04 3.92 -19.05
CA ALA A 269 -19.30 3.89 -18.30
C ALA A 269 -19.90 2.48 -18.26
N PHE A 270 -19.86 1.75 -19.37
CA PHE A 270 -20.30 0.36 -19.45
C PHE A 270 -19.47 -0.54 -18.54
N ALA A 271 -18.15 -0.44 -18.61
CA ALA A 271 -17.25 -1.26 -17.79
C ALA A 271 -17.41 -0.99 -16.29
N VAL A 272 -17.52 0.28 -15.90
CA VAL A 272 -17.74 0.67 -14.49
C VAL A 272 -19.11 0.17 -14.02
N HIS A 273 -20.18 0.39 -14.79
CA HIS A 273 -21.51 -0.09 -14.47
C HIS A 273 -21.58 -1.62 -14.34
N LEU A 274 -20.96 -2.36 -15.30
CA LEU A 274 -20.85 -3.81 -15.25
C LEU A 274 -20.05 -4.28 -14.02
N ALA A 275 -18.94 -3.60 -13.73
CA ALA A 275 -18.09 -3.94 -12.59
C ALA A 275 -18.87 -3.84 -11.27
N HIS A 276 -19.67 -2.78 -11.07
CA HIS A 276 -20.55 -2.63 -9.90
C HIS A 276 -21.63 -3.71 -9.84
N ARG A 277 -22.18 -4.14 -10.96
CA ARG A 277 -23.19 -5.21 -10.98
C ARG A 277 -22.65 -6.58 -10.59
N VAL A 278 -21.36 -6.82 -10.78
CA VAL A 278 -20.71 -8.10 -10.47
C VAL A 278 -19.79 -8.03 -9.25
N GLU A 279 -19.69 -6.90 -8.58
CA GLU A 279 -18.72 -6.68 -7.47
C GLU A 279 -18.88 -7.71 -6.34
N GLU A 280 -20.12 -8.12 -6.02
CA GLU A 280 -20.41 -9.12 -4.99
C GLU A 280 -19.83 -10.51 -5.31
N ALA A 281 -19.56 -10.82 -6.58
CA ALA A 281 -18.93 -12.07 -6.99
C ALA A 281 -17.40 -12.08 -6.76
N TYR A 282 -16.81 -10.92 -6.44
CA TYR A 282 -15.37 -10.72 -6.27
C TYR A 282 -15.05 -10.15 -4.89
N ASP A 283 -15.21 -10.99 -3.87
CA ASP A 283 -15.02 -10.66 -2.46
C ASP A 283 -13.56 -10.30 -2.10
N GLY A 284 -12.58 -10.72 -2.92
CA GLY A 284 -11.19 -10.32 -2.85
C GLY A 284 -10.89 -8.91 -3.35
N GLY A 285 -11.92 -8.19 -3.88
CA GLY A 285 -11.85 -6.78 -4.25
C GLY A 285 -11.88 -6.46 -5.73
N GLN A 286 -11.81 -5.15 -6.03
CA GLN A 286 -11.83 -4.62 -7.39
C GLN A 286 -10.62 -3.71 -7.59
N LEU A 287 -9.81 -4.03 -8.59
CA LEU A 287 -8.67 -3.23 -9.03
C LEU A 287 -9.07 -2.49 -10.31
N TYR A 288 -8.83 -1.19 -10.36
CA TYR A 288 -9.12 -0.36 -11.53
C TYR A 288 -7.87 0.42 -11.94
N ALA A 289 -7.57 0.43 -13.23
CA ALA A 289 -6.54 1.29 -13.79
C ALA A 289 -6.95 1.84 -15.17
N SER A 290 -6.66 3.13 -15.40
CA SER A 290 -6.67 3.69 -16.75
C SER A 290 -5.31 3.45 -17.39
N MET A 291 -5.31 2.81 -18.56
CA MET A 291 -4.09 2.40 -19.28
C MET A 291 -3.59 3.46 -20.25
N SER A 292 -4.33 4.56 -20.43
CA SER A 292 -3.96 5.64 -21.35
C SER A 292 -2.66 6.30 -20.89
N GLY A 293 -1.58 6.14 -21.66
CA GLY A 293 -0.27 6.69 -21.35
C GLY A 293 0.45 6.02 -20.16
N THR A 294 -0.12 4.96 -19.59
CA THR A 294 0.43 4.30 -18.39
C THR A 294 1.14 2.99 -18.75
N ARG A 295 2.33 2.76 -18.22
CA ARG A 295 3.09 1.52 -18.46
C ARG A 295 2.57 0.40 -17.56
N PRO A 296 2.53 -0.86 -18.04
CA PRO A 296 2.08 -2.00 -17.22
C PRO A 296 2.83 -2.15 -15.88
N GLY A 297 4.13 -1.85 -15.86
CA GLY A 297 4.96 -1.91 -14.66
C GLY A 297 4.52 -0.94 -13.56
N GLU A 298 4.04 0.25 -13.93
CA GLU A 298 3.51 1.25 -13.00
C GLU A 298 2.19 0.76 -12.38
N VAL A 299 1.30 0.21 -13.22
CA VAL A 299 0.03 -0.35 -12.77
C VAL A 299 0.26 -1.54 -11.84
N LEU A 300 1.20 -2.43 -12.18
CA LEU A 300 1.60 -3.54 -11.31
C LEU A 300 2.12 -3.04 -9.97
N GLY A 301 2.94 -1.99 -9.96
CA GLY A 301 3.43 -1.39 -8.72
C GLY A 301 2.30 -0.85 -7.84
N ILE A 302 1.29 -0.18 -8.43
CA ILE A 302 0.10 0.30 -7.73
C ILE A 302 -0.72 -0.88 -7.19
N PHE A 303 -0.99 -1.87 -8.03
CA PHE A 303 -1.80 -3.04 -7.65
C PHE A 303 -1.13 -3.87 -6.57
N LEU A 304 0.18 -4.05 -6.62
CA LEU A 304 0.94 -4.76 -5.60
C LEU A 304 0.88 -4.07 -4.24
N ARG A 305 1.02 -2.73 -4.20
CA ARG A 305 0.84 -1.97 -2.95
C ARG A 305 -0.55 -2.17 -2.35
N LEU A 306 -1.60 -2.08 -3.18
CA LEU A 306 -2.99 -2.28 -2.74
C LEU A 306 -3.30 -3.74 -2.36
N LEU A 307 -2.55 -4.69 -2.90
CA LEU A 307 -2.59 -6.10 -2.51
C LEU A 307 -1.67 -6.40 -1.32
N GLY A 308 -1.08 -5.36 -0.72
CA GLY A 308 -0.33 -5.42 0.51
C GLY A 308 1.12 -5.82 0.38
N VAL A 309 1.74 -5.50 -0.73
CA VAL A 309 3.19 -5.63 -0.87
C VAL A 309 3.83 -4.33 -0.45
N ALA A 310 4.76 -4.39 0.50
CA ALA A 310 5.53 -3.21 0.90
C ALA A 310 6.32 -2.65 -0.30
N ALA A 311 6.49 -1.32 -0.34
CA ALA A 311 7.10 -0.68 -1.49
C ALA A 311 8.54 -1.18 -1.76
N GLY A 312 9.28 -1.52 -0.71
CA GLY A 312 10.63 -2.10 -0.79
C GLY A 312 10.69 -3.51 -1.38
N ASP A 313 9.59 -4.27 -1.25
CA ASP A 313 9.50 -5.65 -1.76
C ASP A 313 8.99 -5.73 -3.20
N ILE A 314 8.64 -4.61 -3.82
CA ILE A 314 8.19 -4.59 -5.21
C ILE A 314 9.42 -4.62 -6.14
N PRO A 315 9.59 -5.68 -6.93
CA PRO A 315 10.73 -5.80 -7.84
C PRO A 315 10.77 -4.66 -8.88
N ASP A 316 11.96 -4.34 -9.38
CA ASP A 316 12.14 -3.33 -10.44
C ASP A 316 11.64 -3.82 -11.82
N GLY A 317 11.77 -5.13 -12.09
CA GLY A 317 11.43 -5.73 -13.37
C GLY A 317 9.92 -5.96 -13.56
N VAL A 318 9.38 -5.65 -14.74
CA VAL A 318 7.95 -5.85 -15.06
C VAL A 318 7.53 -7.32 -14.95
N GLU A 319 8.39 -8.25 -15.38
CA GLU A 319 8.12 -9.70 -15.33
C GLU A 319 8.09 -10.23 -13.89
N ASP A 320 8.98 -9.72 -13.04
CA ASP A 320 9.04 -10.09 -11.62
C ASP A 320 7.83 -9.53 -10.88
N ARG A 321 7.46 -8.26 -11.16
CA ARG A 321 6.21 -7.67 -10.65
C ARG A 321 4.99 -8.47 -11.09
N ALA A 322 4.91 -8.88 -12.36
CA ALA A 322 3.82 -9.68 -12.86
C ALA A 322 3.75 -11.06 -12.19
N THR A 323 4.89 -11.66 -11.90
CA THR A 323 4.98 -12.94 -11.19
C THR A 323 4.51 -12.80 -9.74
N LEU A 324 4.96 -11.78 -9.03
CA LEU A 324 4.53 -11.47 -7.66
C LEU A 324 3.03 -11.14 -7.62
N TYR A 325 2.52 -10.36 -8.58
CA TYR A 325 1.11 -10.02 -8.71
C TYR A 325 0.24 -11.28 -8.91
N ARG A 326 0.63 -12.20 -9.81
CA ARG A 326 -0.08 -13.47 -10.00
C ARG A 326 -0.07 -14.31 -8.73
N HIS A 327 1.05 -14.33 -8.01
CA HIS A 327 1.15 -15.05 -6.73
C HIS A 327 0.19 -14.45 -5.69
N ARG A 328 0.11 -13.13 -5.58
CA ARG A 328 -0.80 -12.44 -4.64
C ARG A 328 -2.28 -12.64 -4.97
N LEU A 329 -2.61 -12.86 -6.23
CA LEU A 329 -3.98 -13.11 -6.68
C LEU A 329 -4.39 -14.60 -6.68
N ALA A 330 -3.45 -15.54 -6.54
CA ALA A 330 -3.67 -16.97 -6.75
C ALA A 330 -4.79 -17.59 -5.90
N ARG A 331 -5.09 -17.00 -4.73
CA ARG A 331 -6.13 -17.47 -3.82
C ARG A 331 -7.22 -16.44 -3.55
N ARG A 332 -7.34 -15.43 -4.41
CA ARG A 332 -8.31 -14.32 -4.24
C ARG A 332 -9.27 -14.26 -5.42
N ARG A 333 -10.47 -13.80 -5.16
CA ARG A 333 -11.49 -13.54 -6.18
C ARG A 333 -11.51 -12.05 -6.48
N VAL A 334 -10.67 -11.59 -7.39
CA VAL A 334 -10.48 -10.17 -7.71
C VAL A 334 -10.96 -9.89 -9.12
N LEU A 335 -11.72 -8.79 -9.27
CA LEU A 335 -12.06 -8.21 -10.56
C LEU A 335 -11.02 -7.14 -10.92
N VAL A 336 -10.37 -7.29 -12.06
CA VAL A 336 -9.42 -6.32 -12.60
C VAL A 336 -10.04 -5.58 -13.76
N VAL A 337 -10.16 -4.25 -13.66
CA VAL A 337 -10.71 -3.39 -14.70
C VAL A 337 -9.59 -2.53 -15.29
N LEU A 338 -9.32 -2.72 -16.57
CA LEU A 338 -8.29 -2.00 -17.33
C LEU A 338 -8.98 -1.12 -18.38
N ASP A 339 -9.05 0.16 -18.12
CA ASP A 339 -9.74 1.12 -18.99
C ASP A 339 -8.78 1.77 -19.98
N ASN A 340 -9.24 2.05 -21.20
CA ASN A 340 -8.46 2.68 -22.28
C ASN A 340 -7.16 1.94 -22.64
N VAL A 341 -7.23 0.65 -22.91
CA VAL A 341 -6.10 -0.16 -23.38
C VAL A 341 -5.82 0.10 -24.85
N ASP A 342 -4.57 0.36 -25.20
CA ASP A 342 -4.15 0.62 -26.58
C ASP A 342 -3.61 -0.64 -27.28
N SER A 343 -3.03 -1.58 -26.52
CA SER A 343 -2.42 -2.77 -27.09
C SER A 343 -2.51 -4.00 -26.17
N LYS A 344 -2.41 -5.20 -26.78
CA LYS A 344 -2.32 -6.45 -26.06
C LYS A 344 -1.11 -6.50 -25.10
N ALA A 345 0.00 -5.88 -25.47
CA ALA A 345 1.22 -5.86 -24.66
C ALA A 345 0.99 -5.19 -23.29
N GLN A 346 0.07 -4.23 -23.21
CA GLN A 346 -0.30 -3.60 -21.95
C GLN A 346 -1.08 -4.52 -21.01
N ILE A 347 -1.85 -5.47 -21.55
CA ILE A 347 -2.72 -6.36 -20.76
C ILE A 347 -1.94 -7.56 -20.22
N MET A 348 -1.06 -8.16 -21.05
CA MET A 348 -0.44 -9.45 -20.76
C MET A 348 0.25 -9.54 -19.38
N PRO A 349 1.01 -8.52 -18.91
CA PRO A 349 1.61 -8.54 -17.58
C PRO A 349 0.59 -8.45 -16.44
N LEU A 350 -0.60 -7.87 -16.71
CA LEU A 350 -1.67 -7.62 -15.74
C LEU A 350 -2.69 -8.75 -15.65
N LEU A 351 -2.55 -9.80 -16.46
CA LEU A 351 -3.44 -10.96 -16.39
C LEU A 351 -3.17 -11.76 -15.11
N PRO A 352 -4.22 -12.03 -14.30
CA PRO A 352 -4.14 -12.96 -13.17
C PRO A 352 -3.75 -14.37 -13.62
N GLY A 353 -3.20 -15.16 -12.71
CA GLY A 353 -2.87 -16.58 -12.96
C GLY A 353 -3.98 -17.56 -12.56
N SER A 354 -5.04 -17.10 -11.89
CA SER A 354 -6.12 -17.94 -11.35
C SER A 354 -7.45 -17.65 -12.02
N GLY A 355 -8.21 -18.68 -12.35
CA GLY A 355 -9.56 -18.57 -12.90
C GLY A 355 -10.62 -18.07 -11.90
N ALA A 356 -10.27 -17.94 -10.63
CA ALA A 356 -11.08 -17.27 -9.64
C ALA A 356 -11.19 -15.77 -9.87
N CYS A 357 -10.18 -15.17 -10.54
CA CYS A 357 -10.18 -13.78 -10.95
C CYS A 357 -10.82 -13.57 -12.32
N ALA A 358 -11.21 -12.34 -12.61
CA ALA A 358 -11.62 -11.93 -13.95
C ALA A 358 -11.02 -10.59 -14.35
N VAL A 359 -10.93 -10.36 -15.65
CA VAL A 359 -10.42 -9.12 -16.23
C VAL A 359 -11.47 -8.52 -17.16
N LEU A 360 -11.73 -7.24 -16.97
CA LEU A 360 -12.58 -6.43 -17.84
C LEU A 360 -11.73 -5.34 -18.46
N THR A 361 -11.67 -5.31 -19.79
CA THR A 361 -10.86 -4.30 -20.49
C THR A 361 -11.72 -3.44 -21.39
N THR A 362 -11.35 -2.17 -21.56
CA THR A 362 -11.90 -1.32 -22.60
C THR A 362 -10.82 -0.86 -23.58
N SER A 363 -11.15 -0.74 -24.85
CA SER A 363 -10.22 -0.29 -25.88
C SER A 363 -10.93 0.48 -26.99
N ARG A 364 -10.20 1.30 -27.76
CA ARG A 364 -10.75 2.00 -28.94
C ARG A 364 -10.86 1.06 -30.15
N GLY A 365 -9.90 0.16 -30.31
CA GLY A 365 -9.87 -0.84 -31.36
C GLY A 365 -10.15 -2.24 -30.84
N ARG A 366 -10.45 -3.17 -31.75
CA ARG A 366 -10.56 -4.59 -31.39
C ARG A 366 -9.18 -5.11 -30.98
N LEU A 367 -9.06 -5.55 -29.72
CA LEU A 367 -7.86 -6.20 -29.23
C LEU A 367 -7.80 -7.63 -29.78
N GLY A 368 -7.39 -7.76 -31.03
CA GLY A 368 -7.28 -9.07 -31.68
C GLY A 368 -6.28 -9.99 -31.00
N GLY A 369 -6.63 -11.29 -30.88
CA GLY A 369 -5.73 -12.33 -30.40
C GLY A 369 -5.52 -12.40 -28.89
N LEU A 370 -6.43 -11.90 -28.06
CA LEU A 370 -6.49 -12.20 -26.64
C LEU A 370 -7.15 -13.58 -26.47
N PRO A 371 -6.41 -14.62 -26.03
CA PRO A 371 -6.95 -15.96 -25.92
C PRO A 371 -8.11 -16.03 -24.91
N GLY A 372 -9.23 -16.57 -25.31
CA GLY A 372 -10.38 -16.80 -24.42
C GLY A 372 -11.17 -15.54 -24.05
N ALA A 373 -10.89 -14.39 -24.67
CA ALA A 373 -11.61 -13.16 -24.40
C ALA A 373 -13.03 -13.21 -24.97
N HIS A 374 -14.02 -12.88 -24.12
CA HIS A 374 -15.38 -12.57 -24.57
C HIS A 374 -15.39 -11.15 -25.11
N ALA A 375 -15.47 -11.00 -26.43
CA ALA A 375 -15.42 -9.70 -27.09
C ALA A 375 -16.82 -9.07 -27.16
N ILE A 376 -16.93 -7.83 -26.71
CA ILE A 376 -18.14 -7.02 -26.80
C ILE A 376 -17.79 -5.76 -27.60
N ASP A 377 -18.48 -5.57 -28.71
CA ASP A 377 -18.31 -4.37 -29.54
C ASP A 377 -19.50 -3.44 -29.31
N LEU A 378 -19.27 -2.29 -28.70
CA LEU A 378 -20.30 -1.30 -28.44
C LEU A 378 -20.51 -0.43 -29.66
N ASP A 379 -21.73 -0.41 -30.18
CA ASP A 379 -22.17 0.47 -31.25
C ASP A 379 -23.01 1.65 -30.69
N ALA A 380 -23.46 2.57 -31.56
CA ALA A 380 -24.35 3.67 -31.18
C ALA A 380 -25.59 3.16 -30.43
N LEU A 381 -26.13 3.97 -29.51
CA LEU A 381 -27.36 3.61 -28.83
C LEU A 381 -28.52 3.51 -29.83
N PRO A 382 -29.32 2.42 -29.75
CA PRO A 382 -30.58 2.36 -30.49
C PRO A 382 -31.48 3.57 -30.17
N PRO A 383 -32.34 4.03 -31.12
CA PRO A 383 -33.20 5.18 -30.89
C PRO A 383 -33.96 5.19 -29.57
N GLY A 384 -34.56 4.04 -29.18
CA GLY A 384 -35.28 3.90 -27.93
C GLY A 384 -34.43 4.10 -26.69
N ASP A 385 -33.18 3.65 -26.68
CA ASP A 385 -32.24 3.84 -25.58
C ASP A 385 -31.72 5.28 -25.53
N GLY A 386 -31.43 5.86 -26.68
CA GLY A 386 -31.05 7.24 -26.80
C GLY A 386 -32.13 8.21 -26.28
N HIS A 387 -33.41 7.95 -26.61
CA HIS A 387 -34.55 8.69 -26.04
C HIS A 387 -34.62 8.54 -24.53
N ARG A 388 -34.49 7.31 -24.00
CA ARG A 388 -34.46 7.08 -22.54
C ARG A 388 -33.33 7.84 -21.84
N LEU A 389 -32.15 7.87 -22.46
CA LEU A 389 -31.00 8.61 -21.92
C LEU A 389 -31.28 10.12 -21.92
N LEU A 390 -31.73 10.68 -23.04
CA LEU A 390 -32.11 12.10 -23.14
C LEU A 390 -33.18 12.47 -22.10
N ASN A 391 -34.24 11.66 -21.98
CA ASN A 391 -35.31 11.89 -21.02
C ASN A 391 -34.82 11.84 -19.56
N LYS A 392 -33.91 10.93 -19.21
CA LYS A 392 -33.29 10.89 -17.87
C LYS A 392 -32.51 12.16 -17.56
N ILE A 393 -31.78 12.69 -18.56
CA ILE A 393 -30.93 13.88 -18.38
C ILE A 393 -31.78 15.16 -18.34
N THR A 394 -32.79 15.28 -19.24
CA THR A 394 -33.65 16.47 -19.34
C THR A 394 -34.78 16.51 -18.31
N GLY A 395 -35.02 15.39 -17.61
CA GLY A 395 -36.11 15.26 -16.64
C GLY A 395 -37.49 15.23 -17.31
N THR A 396 -38.43 16.04 -16.81
CA THR A 396 -39.83 16.08 -17.28
C THR A 396 -40.04 16.89 -18.57
N ARG A 397 -38.96 17.31 -19.21
CA ARG A 397 -39.08 18.16 -20.40
C ARG A 397 -39.47 17.35 -21.63
N ASP A 398 -40.59 17.77 -22.25
CA ASP A 398 -41.00 17.18 -23.51
C ASP A 398 -40.07 17.68 -24.65
N LEU A 399 -39.44 16.75 -25.32
CA LEU A 399 -38.54 17.02 -26.45
C LEU A 399 -39.28 17.00 -27.81
N GLY A 400 -40.50 16.47 -27.85
CA GLY A 400 -41.31 16.37 -29.05
C GLY A 400 -40.59 15.74 -30.24
N GLU A 401 -40.87 16.23 -31.45
CA GLU A 401 -40.24 15.78 -32.70
C GLU A 401 -38.74 16.10 -32.79
N ALA A 402 -38.24 17.02 -31.96
CA ALA A 402 -36.82 17.36 -31.93
C ALA A 402 -35.97 16.24 -31.34
N ALA A 403 -36.53 15.32 -30.55
CA ALA A 403 -35.79 14.23 -29.96
C ALA A 403 -35.13 13.30 -31.01
N ASP A 404 -35.85 12.96 -32.05
CA ASP A 404 -35.32 12.13 -33.15
C ASP A 404 -34.23 12.87 -33.93
N ALA A 405 -34.40 14.18 -34.13
CA ALA A 405 -33.41 15.02 -34.81
C ALA A 405 -32.12 15.10 -33.98
N LEU A 406 -32.22 15.33 -32.67
CA LEU A 406 -31.08 15.36 -31.77
C LEU A 406 -30.36 14.03 -31.73
N LEU A 407 -31.08 12.89 -31.69
CA LEU A 407 -30.50 11.55 -31.74
C LEU A 407 -29.68 11.34 -33.04
N ARG A 408 -30.27 11.72 -34.21
CA ARG A 408 -29.53 11.58 -35.46
C ARG A 408 -28.31 12.49 -35.48
N LEU A 409 -28.44 13.75 -35.06
CA LEU A 409 -27.33 14.72 -35.05
C LEU A 409 -26.22 14.35 -34.09
N CYS A 410 -26.55 13.71 -32.96
CA CYS A 410 -25.59 13.12 -32.03
C CYS A 410 -25.11 11.73 -32.45
N ALA A 411 -25.56 11.19 -33.59
CA ALA A 411 -25.23 9.85 -34.11
C ALA A 411 -25.45 8.73 -33.05
N GLY A 412 -26.37 8.87 -32.10
CA GLY A 412 -26.63 7.93 -31.02
C GLY A 412 -25.49 7.79 -30.01
N LEU A 413 -24.52 8.67 -30.02
CA LEU A 413 -23.36 8.63 -29.10
C LEU A 413 -23.78 9.10 -27.70
N PRO A 414 -23.65 8.29 -26.64
CA PRO A 414 -24.04 8.66 -25.28
C PRO A 414 -23.43 9.96 -24.77
N LEU A 415 -22.14 10.21 -25.07
CA LEU A 415 -21.47 11.44 -24.68
C LEU A 415 -22.10 12.67 -25.33
N ALA A 416 -22.38 12.60 -26.64
CA ALA A 416 -23.04 13.68 -27.38
C ALA A 416 -24.46 13.94 -26.85
N LEU A 417 -25.23 12.88 -26.62
CA LEU A 417 -26.57 12.97 -26.06
C LEU A 417 -26.55 13.57 -24.64
N ARG A 418 -25.56 13.22 -23.85
CA ARG A 418 -25.35 13.79 -22.51
C ARG A 418 -25.14 15.29 -22.54
N ILE A 419 -24.26 15.75 -23.44
CA ILE A 419 -23.94 17.16 -23.60
C ILE A 419 -25.19 17.94 -24.05
N VAL A 420 -25.91 17.44 -25.08
CA VAL A 420 -27.17 18.03 -25.57
C VAL A 420 -28.22 18.04 -24.47
N GLY A 421 -28.45 16.92 -23.81
CA GLY A 421 -29.41 16.78 -22.71
C GLY A 421 -29.13 17.75 -21.55
N ALA A 422 -27.85 17.86 -21.15
CA ALA A 422 -27.43 18.77 -20.09
C ALA A 422 -27.65 20.24 -20.50
N GLN A 423 -27.39 20.61 -21.77
CA GLN A 423 -27.69 21.96 -22.24
C GLN A 423 -29.17 22.31 -22.21
N LEU A 424 -30.02 21.35 -22.58
CA LEU A 424 -31.47 21.52 -22.50
C LEU A 424 -31.96 21.59 -21.05
N ALA A 425 -31.37 20.81 -20.15
CA ALA A 425 -31.74 20.83 -18.73
C ALA A 425 -31.31 22.11 -18.02
N THR A 426 -30.13 22.64 -18.35
CA THR A 426 -29.58 23.84 -17.71
C THR A 426 -30.10 25.14 -18.27
N ARG A 427 -30.70 25.13 -19.50
CA ARG A 427 -31.21 26.31 -20.17
C ARG A 427 -32.67 26.14 -20.56
N PRO A 428 -33.63 26.35 -19.63
CA PRO A 428 -35.04 26.10 -19.87
C PRO A 428 -35.68 26.98 -20.97
N HIS A 429 -35.08 28.13 -21.26
CA HIS A 429 -35.52 29.06 -22.30
C HIS A 429 -35.11 28.63 -23.72
N ARG A 430 -34.16 27.72 -23.89
CA ARG A 430 -33.79 27.16 -25.20
C ARG A 430 -34.76 26.08 -25.62
N THR A 431 -35.30 26.19 -26.82
CA THR A 431 -36.14 25.11 -27.35
C THR A 431 -35.30 23.98 -27.94
N PRO A 432 -35.75 22.73 -27.88
CA PRO A 432 -35.09 21.62 -28.56
C PRO A 432 -34.94 21.88 -30.07
N ALA A 433 -35.90 22.55 -30.71
CA ALA A 433 -35.86 22.88 -32.11
C ALA A 433 -34.74 23.86 -32.47
N GLU A 434 -34.51 24.91 -31.66
CA GLU A 434 -33.37 25.85 -31.86
C GLU A 434 -32.02 25.11 -31.76
N LEU A 435 -31.93 24.11 -30.90
CA LEU A 435 -30.71 23.34 -30.77
C LEU A 435 -30.47 22.44 -31.99
N VAL A 436 -31.52 21.83 -32.51
CA VAL A 436 -31.49 21.07 -33.79
C VAL A 436 -31.07 21.96 -34.96
N GLU A 437 -31.64 23.16 -35.07
CA GLU A 437 -31.29 24.11 -36.13
C GLU A 437 -29.81 24.51 -36.10
N ARG A 438 -29.28 24.78 -34.90
CA ARG A 438 -27.88 25.11 -34.71
C ARG A 438 -26.94 23.95 -35.03
N LEU A 439 -27.28 22.71 -34.65
CA LEU A 439 -26.50 21.52 -34.99
C LEU A 439 -26.48 21.29 -36.50
N ASN A 440 -27.60 21.50 -37.20
CA ASN A 440 -27.67 21.38 -38.64
C ASN A 440 -26.79 22.41 -39.34
N ASP A 441 -26.82 23.68 -38.92
CA ASP A 441 -26.02 24.76 -39.51
C ASP A 441 -24.49 24.48 -39.38
N GLU A 442 -24.08 23.90 -38.28
CA GLU A 442 -22.68 23.50 -38.06
C GLU A 442 -22.28 22.26 -38.85
N ARG A 443 -23.23 21.37 -39.11
CA ARG A 443 -23.02 20.18 -39.94
C ARG A 443 -22.79 20.54 -41.39
N ASP A 444 -23.47 21.53 -41.96
CA ASP A 444 -23.28 21.98 -43.36
C ASP A 444 -21.89 22.58 -43.55
N ARG A 445 -21.28 23.21 -42.55
CA ARG A 445 -19.89 23.72 -42.61
C ARG A 445 -18.82 22.62 -42.50
N LEU A 446 -19.14 21.50 -41.88
CA LEU A 446 -18.21 20.40 -41.62
C LEU A 446 -18.30 19.26 -42.65
N ASP A 447 -19.16 19.41 -43.69
CA ASP A 447 -19.38 18.39 -44.74
C ASP A 447 -18.12 17.99 -45.53
N VAL A 448 -17.02 18.70 -45.30
CA VAL A 448 -15.71 18.38 -45.87
C VAL A 448 -14.98 17.26 -45.14
N LEU A 449 -15.41 16.87 -43.95
CA LEU A 449 -14.74 15.87 -43.08
C LEU A 449 -15.60 14.61 -42.88
N ARG A 450 -15.46 13.68 -43.73
CA ARG A 450 -16.17 12.38 -43.86
C ARG A 450 -15.79 11.37 -42.79
N HIS A 451 -16.12 11.38 -41.50
CA HIS A 451 -16.08 10.25 -40.58
C HIS A 451 -16.96 10.48 -39.35
N GLY A 452 -17.42 9.43 -38.65
CA GLY A 452 -18.37 9.49 -37.51
C GLY A 452 -18.01 10.42 -36.36
N ASP A 453 -16.85 11.04 -36.34
CA ASP A 453 -16.41 12.05 -35.35
C ASP A 453 -17.10 13.43 -35.56
N LEU A 454 -17.72 13.69 -36.72
CA LEU A 454 -18.38 14.95 -37.09
C LEU A 454 -19.50 15.35 -36.12
N ALA A 455 -20.31 14.41 -35.70
CA ALA A 455 -21.43 14.68 -34.82
C ALA A 455 -20.95 15.07 -33.41
N VAL A 456 -19.85 14.51 -32.95
CA VAL A 456 -19.25 14.85 -31.66
C VAL A 456 -18.62 16.22 -31.67
N ARG A 457 -17.91 16.58 -32.73
CA ARG A 457 -17.36 17.93 -32.91
C ARG A 457 -18.45 19.01 -32.92
N ALA A 458 -19.54 18.80 -33.61
CA ALA A 458 -20.64 19.75 -33.64
C ALA A 458 -21.25 19.94 -32.24
N THR A 459 -21.29 18.87 -31.44
CA THR A 459 -21.78 18.93 -30.06
C THR A 459 -20.82 19.71 -29.15
N PHE A 460 -19.52 19.48 -29.26
CA PHE A 460 -18.50 20.22 -28.52
C PHE A 460 -18.47 21.70 -28.93
N GLU A 461 -18.60 21.98 -30.22
CA GLU A 461 -18.67 23.33 -30.78
C GLU A 461 -19.82 24.14 -30.17
N ILE A 462 -21.01 23.54 -29.99
CA ILE A 462 -22.15 24.20 -29.36
C ILE A 462 -21.84 24.57 -27.90
N SER A 463 -21.23 23.64 -27.14
CA SER A 463 -20.82 23.86 -25.74
C SER A 463 -19.74 24.96 -25.71
N TYR A 464 -18.74 24.85 -26.54
CA TYR A 464 -17.64 25.82 -26.67
C TYR A 464 -18.12 27.23 -26.99
N ARG A 465 -19.01 27.40 -28.00
CA ARG A 465 -19.57 28.70 -28.34
C ARG A 465 -20.45 29.33 -27.26
N ALA A 466 -20.99 28.49 -26.38
CA ALA A 466 -21.77 28.97 -25.27
C ALA A 466 -20.93 29.57 -24.12
N LEU A 467 -19.65 29.30 -24.10
CA LEU A 467 -18.71 29.89 -23.14
C LEU A 467 -18.48 31.37 -23.41
N SER A 468 -18.13 32.13 -22.38
CA SER A 468 -17.59 33.49 -22.52
C SER A 468 -16.28 33.47 -23.29
N ALA A 469 -15.87 34.59 -23.84
CA ALA A 469 -14.63 34.72 -24.60
C ALA A 469 -13.39 34.30 -23.73
N ALA A 470 -13.40 34.66 -22.46
CA ALA A 470 -12.34 34.30 -21.51
C ALA A 470 -12.32 32.79 -21.20
N ALA A 471 -13.49 32.18 -20.98
CA ALA A 471 -13.60 30.74 -20.72
C ALA A 471 -13.24 29.92 -21.98
N ARG A 472 -13.59 30.39 -23.18
CA ARG A 472 -13.13 29.77 -24.43
C ARG A 472 -11.61 29.78 -24.54
N ARG A 473 -10.96 30.91 -24.20
CA ARG A 473 -9.49 31.00 -24.22
C ARG A 473 -8.87 30.05 -23.20
N LEU A 474 -9.40 29.99 -21.98
CA LEU A 474 -8.96 29.01 -20.98
C LEU A 474 -9.08 27.59 -21.51
N PHE A 475 -10.22 27.23 -22.06
CA PHE A 475 -10.48 25.89 -22.59
C PHE A 475 -9.45 25.49 -23.65
N ARG A 476 -9.16 26.41 -24.61
CA ARG A 476 -8.15 26.19 -25.67
C ARG A 476 -6.76 25.97 -25.08
N LEU A 477 -6.32 26.87 -24.20
CA LEU A 477 -4.96 26.82 -23.65
C LEU A 477 -4.74 25.61 -22.74
N LEU A 478 -5.76 25.22 -21.96
CA LEU A 478 -5.71 23.98 -21.17
C LEU A 478 -5.64 22.72 -22.05
N GLY A 479 -6.28 22.77 -23.25
CA GLY A 479 -6.23 21.68 -24.22
C GLY A 479 -4.85 21.40 -24.79
N LEU A 480 -3.89 22.32 -24.63
CA LEU A 480 -2.50 22.14 -25.01
C LEU A 480 -1.72 21.25 -24.03
N LEU A 481 -2.21 21.08 -22.81
CA LEU A 481 -1.54 20.29 -21.78
C LEU A 481 -1.81 18.80 -21.96
N GLU A 482 -0.75 18.00 -21.96
CA GLU A 482 -0.82 16.54 -22.09
C GLU A 482 -0.73 15.84 -20.72
N VAL A 483 -1.38 16.43 -19.72
CA VAL A 483 -1.41 15.91 -18.34
C VAL A 483 -2.69 15.11 -18.09
N PRO A 484 -2.67 14.08 -17.22
CA PRO A 484 -3.85 13.28 -16.92
C PRO A 484 -4.94 14.07 -16.18
N ASP A 485 -4.54 14.98 -15.33
CA ASP A 485 -5.37 15.95 -14.60
C ASP A 485 -4.50 17.10 -14.09
N PHE A 486 -5.10 18.18 -13.62
CA PHE A 486 -4.39 19.37 -13.17
C PHE A 486 -5.14 20.09 -12.03
N ALA A 487 -4.43 20.88 -11.23
CA ALA A 487 -4.98 21.72 -10.19
C ALA A 487 -5.45 23.09 -10.72
N ALA A 488 -6.28 23.82 -9.96
CA ALA A 488 -6.81 25.14 -10.37
C ALA A 488 -5.72 26.16 -10.71
N TRP A 489 -4.60 26.14 -10.01
CA TRP A 489 -3.48 27.05 -10.27
C TRP A 489 -2.90 26.90 -11.69
N THR A 490 -3.00 25.72 -12.28
CA THR A 490 -2.56 25.47 -13.67
C THR A 490 -3.39 26.30 -14.67
N ALA A 491 -4.70 26.43 -14.41
CA ALA A 491 -5.58 27.28 -15.21
C ALA A 491 -5.20 28.77 -15.07
N ALA A 492 -4.83 29.20 -13.86
CA ALA A 492 -4.30 30.53 -13.64
C ALA A 492 -3.00 30.76 -14.43
N ALA A 493 -2.10 29.76 -14.44
CA ALA A 493 -0.83 29.82 -15.14
C ALA A 493 -0.97 29.95 -16.66
N VAL A 494 -1.80 29.11 -17.29
CA VAL A 494 -1.95 29.19 -18.76
C VAL A 494 -2.55 30.53 -19.23
N LEU A 495 -3.43 31.15 -18.42
CA LEU A 495 -4.06 32.44 -18.73
C LEU A 495 -3.26 33.65 -18.25
N ASP A 496 -2.28 33.48 -17.37
CA ASP A 496 -1.59 34.54 -16.66
C ASP A 496 -2.56 35.45 -15.87
N THR A 497 -3.30 34.84 -14.95
CA THR A 497 -4.37 35.49 -14.20
C THR A 497 -4.39 35.06 -12.74
N THR A 498 -5.26 35.68 -11.91
CA THR A 498 -5.40 35.28 -10.49
C THR A 498 -6.10 33.93 -10.32
N ALA A 499 -5.89 33.29 -9.17
CA ALA A 499 -6.49 31.99 -8.86
C ALA A 499 -8.03 32.07 -8.82
N GLU A 500 -8.59 33.17 -8.25
CA GLU A 500 -10.04 33.39 -8.19
C GLU A 500 -10.65 33.48 -9.58
N ARG A 501 -10.00 34.26 -10.46
CA ARG A 501 -10.49 34.43 -11.84
C ARG A 501 -10.41 33.13 -12.63
N ALA A 502 -9.34 32.36 -12.45
CA ALA A 502 -9.20 31.05 -13.07
C ALA A 502 -10.30 30.08 -12.60
N GLN A 503 -10.60 30.09 -11.30
CA GLN A 503 -11.67 29.26 -10.73
C GLN A 503 -13.05 29.59 -11.33
N GLU A 504 -13.42 30.86 -11.43
CA GLU A 504 -14.67 31.28 -12.05
C GLU A 504 -14.80 30.75 -13.49
N LEU A 505 -13.71 30.79 -14.25
CA LEU A 505 -13.67 30.34 -15.64
C LEU A 505 -13.68 28.81 -15.75
N LEU A 506 -13.02 28.10 -14.81
CA LEU A 506 -13.10 26.64 -14.72
C LEU A 506 -14.54 26.19 -14.43
N ASP A 507 -15.22 26.85 -13.51
CA ASP A 507 -16.62 26.54 -13.19
C ASP A 507 -17.53 26.71 -14.42
N GLU A 508 -17.30 27.75 -15.24
CA GLU A 508 -18.03 27.95 -16.50
C GLU A 508 -17.78 26.81 -17.51
N VAL A 509 -16.54 26.32 -17.61
CA VAL A 509 -16.17 25.21 -18.51
C VAL A 509 -16.77 23.89 -18.01
N ILE A 510 -16.80 23.67 -16.67
CA ILE A 510 -17.43 22.50 -16.03
C ILE A 510 -18.93 22.49 -16.26
N ASP A 511 -19.60 23.66 -16.07
CA ASP A 511 -21.05 23.80 -16.29
C ASP A 511 -21.42 23.50 -17.75
N ALA A 512 -20.54 23.80 -18.69
CA ALA A 512 -20.68 23.44 -20.08
C ALA A 512 -20.39 21.96 -20.39
N ARG A 513 -20.05 21.14 -19.40
CA ARG A 513 -19.67 19.72 -19.53
C ARG A 513 -18.48 19.46 -20.48
N LEU A 514 -17.56 20.40 -20.53
CA LEU A 514 -16.32 20.32 -21.30
C LEU A 514 -15.11 19.95 -20.44
N LEU A 515 -15.28 19.95 -19.13
CA LEU A 515 -14.25 19.60 -18.15
C LEU A 515 -14.89 18.85 -16.99
N ASP A 516 -14.22 17.79 -16.51
CA ASP A 516 -14.61 17.07 -15.33
C ASP A 516 -13.84 17.60 -14.12
N ALA A 517 -14.51 17.68 -12.96
CA ALA A 517 -13.89 18.04 -11.69
C ALA A 517 -14.15 16.94 -10.65
N ALA A 518 -13.10 16.52 -9.93
CA ALA A 518 -13.18 15.58 -8.84
C ALA A 518 -12.10 15.91 -7.80
N SER A 519 -12.50 16.02 -6.53
CA SER A 519 -11.56 16.23 -5.40
C SER A 519 -10.59 17.39 -5.61
N GLY A 520 -11.05 18.54 -6.13
CA GLY A 520 -10.23 19.73 -6.37
C GLY A 520 -9.30 19.63 -7.59
N ARG A 521 -9.43 18.57 -8.39
CA ARG A 521 -8.66 18.34 -9.62
C ARG A 521 -9.57 18.40 -10.84
N TYR A 522 -9.00 18.78 -11.98
CA TYR A 522 -9.68 18.98 -13.26
C TYR A 522 -9.10 18.07 -14.32
N ARG A 523 -9.97 17.50 -15.13
CA ARG A 523 -9.56 16.57 -16.20
C ARG A 523 -10.39 16.75 -17.44
N PHE A 524 -9.71 16.74 -18.58
CA PHE A 524 -10.39 16.59 -19.87
C PHE A 524 -10.73 15.13 -20.17
N HIS A 525 -11.90 14.91 -20.75
CA HIS A 525 -12.10 13.68 -21.52
C HIS A 525 -11.23 13.76 -22.79
N ASP A 526 -10.57 12.66 -23.16
CA ASP A 526 -9.59 12.63 -24.26
C ASP A 526 -10.04 13.35 -25.54
N LEU A 527 -11.29 13.10 -25.98
CA LEU A 527 -11.84 13.72 -27.19
C LEU A 527 -12.05 15.23 -27.03
N VAL A 528 -12.44 15.67 -25.86
CA VAL A 528 -12.62 17.10 -25.57
C VAL A 528 -11.28 17.79 -25.51
N ARG A 529 -10.24 17.14 -24.98
CA ARG A 529 -8.87 17.66 -24.99
C ARG A 529 -8.34 17.85 -26.41
N ILE A 530 -8.52 16.82 -27.27
CA ILE A 530 -8.12 16.91 -28.67
C ILE A 530 -8.83 18.06 -29.34
N TYR A 531 -10.15 18.18 -29.14
CA TYR A 531 -10.92 19.31 -29.71
C TYR A 531 -10.43 20.67 -29.20
N ALA A 532 -10.15 20.79 -27.89
CA ALA A 532 -9.59 22.01 -27.31
C ALA A 532 -8.22 22.35 -27.90
N GLY A 533 -7.35 21.37 -28.11
CA GLY A 533 -6.03 21.51 -28.74
C GLY A 533 -6.15 21.97 -30.22
N GLU A 534 -7.08 21.40 -30.99
CA GLU A 534 -7.36 21.84 -32.36
C GLU A 534 -7.83 23.30 -32.37
N ARG A 535 -8.76 23.67 -31.48
CA ARG A 535 -9.22 25.06 -31.36
C ARG A 535 -8.06 26.01 -30.96
N ALA A 536 -7.15 25.54 -30.08
CA ALA A 536 -5.96 26.32 -29.75
C ALA A 536 -5.03 26.55 -30.96
N GLN A 537 -4.86 25.53 -31.80
CA GLN A 537 -4.06 25.67 -33.03
C GLN A 537 -4.68 26.64 -34.05
N GLU A 538 -6.02 26.66 -34.12
CA GLU A 538 -6.73 27.49 -35.07
C GLU A 538 -6.93 28.95 -34.59
N GLU A 539 -7.18 29.15 -33.31
CA GLU A 539 -7.63 30.44 -32.76
C GLU A 539 -6.55 31.16 -31.92
N GLU A 540 -5.48 30.48 -31.49
CA GLU A 540 -4.41 31.11 -30.71
C GLU A 540 -3.11 31.18 -31.52
N PRO A 541 -2.43 32.34 -31.54
CA PRO A 541 -1.12 32.49 -32.16
C PRO A 541 -0.10 31.50 -31.56
N GLU A 542 0.84 31.02 -32.36
CA GLU A 542 1.88 30.06 -31.90
C GLU A 542 2.69 30.60 -30.71
N ALA A 543 3.01 31.89 -30.75
CA ALA A 543 3.72 32.56 -29.67
C ALA A 543 2.95 32.53 -28.37
N GLU A 544 1.62 32.69 -28.38
CA GLU A 544 0.75 32.60 -27.20
C GLU A 544 0.61 31.17 -26.71
N ARG A 545 0.47 30.18 -27.61
CA ARG A 545 0.46 28.76 -27.23
C ARG A 545 1.74 28.37 -26.52
N THR A 546 2.89 28.77 -27.07
CA THR A 546 4.21 28.54 -26.47
C THR A 546 4.36 29.27 -25.13
N ALA A 547 3.90 30.52 -25.03
CA ALA A 547 3.94 31.30 -23.80
C ALA A 547 3.08 30.68 -22.70
N ALA A 548 1.87 30.20 -23.01
CA ALA A 548 0.97 29.52 -22.09
C ALA A 548 1.60 28.23 -21.53
N LEU A 549 2.21 27.41 -22.39
CA LEU A 549 2.93 26.21 -21.97
C LEU A 549 4.12 26.54 -21.08
N ARG A 550 4.90 27.56 -21.43
CA ARG A 550 6.04 28.01 -20.58
C ARG A 550 5.56 28.49 -19.21
N ARG A 551 4.44 29.22 -19.12
CA ARG A 551 3.86 29.63 -17.82
C ARG A 551 3.41 28.42 -17.02
N ALA A 552 2.71 27.47 -17.63
CA ALA A 552 2.30 26.24 -16.95
C ALA A 552 3.50 25.44 -16.42
N PHE A 553 4.51 25.21 -17.27
CA PHE A 553 5.75 24.52 -16.88
C PHE A 553 6.52 25.30 -15.81
N GLY A 554 6.56 26.63 -15.92
CA GLY A 554 7.11 27.54 -14.91
C GLY A 554 6.35 27.46 -13.56
N GLY A 555 5.04 27.21 -13.60
CA GLY A 555 4.23 26.98 -12.40
C GLY A 555 4.60 25.65 -11.73
N TRP A 556 4.74 24.55 -12.48
CA TRP A 556 5.25 23.30 -11.93
C TRP A 556 6.68 23.42 -11.40
N LEU A 557 7.56 24.17 -12.06
CA LEU A 557 8.89 24.47 -11.52
C LEU A 557 8.80 25.21 -10.18
N ALA A 558 7.94 26.22 -10.06
CA ALA A 558 7.74 26.92 -8.79
C ALA A 558 7.15 26.02 -7.70
N PHE A 559 6.27 25.07 -8.06
CA PHE A 559 5.73 24.06 -7.15
C PHE A 559 6.84 23.11 -6.65
N THR A 560 7.70 22.63 -7.54
CA THR A 560 8.84 21.78 -7.17
C THR A 560 9.88 22.54 -6.36
N ASP A 561 10.13 23.83 -6.62
CA ASP A 561 10.99 24.68 -5.80
C ASP A 561 10.42 24.81 -4.36
N ALA A 562 9.10 24.88 -4.20
CA ALA A 562 8.47 24.88 -2.90
C ALA A 562 8.65 23.54 -2.17
N ALA A 563 8.56 22.42 -2.90
CA ALA A 563 8.83 21.09 -2.35
C ALA A 563 10.28 20.96 -1.86
N HIS A 564 11.24 21.45 -2.62
CA HIS A 564 12.65 21.48 -2.20
C HIS A 564 12.87 22.30 -0.95
N ARG A 565 12.29 23.53 -0.89
CA ARG A 565 12.39 24.36 0.33
C ARG A 565 11.79 23.67 1.55
N ALA A 566 10.67 22.97 1.39
CA ALA A 566 10.06 22.21 2.47
C ALA A 566 10.90 21.00 2.91
N ALA A 567 11.58 20.35 1.94
CA ALA A 567 12.51 19.26 2.21
C ALA A 567 13.84 19.73 2.79
N GLY A 568 14.15 21.04 2.72
CA GLY A 568 15.40 21.63 3.21
C GLY A 568 16.64 21.27 2.41
N ASP A 569 16.47 20.64 1.27
CA ASP A 569 17.57 20.35 0.35
C ASP A 569 17.98 21.60 -0.42
N GLY A 570 19.29 21.83 -0.58
CA GLY A 570 19.82 22.87 -1.47
C GLY A 570 19.29 22.62 -2.89
N VAL A 571 18.59 23.60 -3.42
CA VAL A 571 18.05 23.52 -4.79
C VAL A 571 19.17 23.77 -5.77
N TYR A 572 19.45 22.81 -6.67
CA TYR A 572 20.23 23.13 -7.86
C TYR A 572 19.41 24.07 -8.75
N ALA A 573 19.53 25.36 -8.53
CA ALA A 573 18.86 26.36 -9.32
C ALA A 573 19.69 26.75 -10.53
N ALA A 574 19.23 26.40 -11.72
CA ALA A 574 19.65 27.09 -12.92
C ALA A 574 18.74 28.31 -13.11
N ASP A 575 19.29 29.51 -12.95
CA ASP A 575 18.55 30.79 -12.98
C ASP A 575 17.90 31.14 -14.32
N GLU A 576 18.01 30.27 -15.33
CA GLU A 576 17.68 30.62 -16.72
C GLU A 576 16.22 30.33 -17.09
N THR A 577 15.49 29.52 -16.33
CA THR A 577 14.10 29.16 -16.67
C THR A 577 13.11 29.92 -15.79
N PRO A 578 12.23 30.77 -16.38
CA PRO A 578 11.30 31.56 -15.58
C PRO A 578 10.31 30.70 -14.79
N ARG A 579 10.11 31.03 -13.53
CA ARG A 579 9.04 30.50 -12.67
C ARG A 579 7.82 31.42 -12.82
N TRP A 580 6.66 30.79 -13.00
CA TRP A 580 5.42 31.55 -13.03
C TRP A 580 4.89 31.69 -11.59
N HIS A 581 4.73 32.94 -11.13
CA HIS A 581 4.17 33.30 -9.82
C HIS A 581 4.52 32.33 -8.70
N PRO A 582 5.80 32.32 -8.22
CA PRO A 582 6.28 31.36 -7.24
C PRO A 582 5.47 31.33 -5.93
N GLU A 583 4.86 32.45 -5.56
CA GLU A 583 4.02 32.58 -4.39
C GLU A 583 2.72 31.76 -4.48
N ILE A 584 2.07 31.72 -5.64
CA ILE A 584 0.85 30.94 -5.88
C ILE A 584 1.16 29.44 -5.83
N ALA A 585 2.25 29.04 -6.48
CA ALA A 585 2.68 27.64 -6.48
C ALA A 585 3.14 27.16 -5.08
N ALA A 586 3.83 28.03 -4.33
CA ALA A 586 4.23 27.74 -2.96
C ALA A 586 3.01 27.60 -2.02
N GLU A 587 2.00 28.46 -2.17
CA GLU A 587 0.75 28.36 -1.42
C GLU A 587 -0.02 27.08 -1.79
N ALA A 588 -0.07 26.71 -3.08
CA ALA A 588 -0.67 25.48 -3.55
C ALA A 588 0.03 24.25 -2.93
N PHE A 589 1.36 24.23 -2.92
CA PHE A 589 2.13 23.16 -2.29
C PHE A 589 1.86 23.06 -0.78
N THR A 590 1.86 24.20 -0.06
CA THR A 590 1.66 24.23 1.39
C THR A 590 0.26 23.77 1.80
N ARG A 591 -0.75 24.00 0.95
CA ARG A 591 -2.13 23.56 1.18
C ARG A 591 -2.38 22.12 0.76
N SER A 592 -1.49 21.54 -0.03
CA SER A 592 -1.66 20.18 -0.58
C SER A 592 -1.47 19.13 0.51
N SER A 593 -2.41 18.23 0.64
CA SER A 593 -2.25 17.01 1.40
C SER A 593 -1.24 16.06 0.72
N ILE A 594 -0.72 15.09 1.44
CA ILE A 594 0.16 14.04 0.87
C ILE A 594 -0.49 13.36 -0.35
N VAL A 595 -1.82 13.15 -0.31
CA VAL A 595 -2.57 12.56 -1.43
C VAL A 595 -2.54 13.47 -2.67
N GLU A 596 -2.67 14.77 -2.50
CA GLU A 596 -2.64 15.75 -3.59
C GLU A 596 -1.24 15.88 -4.17
N VAL A 597 -0.18 15.89 -3.34
CA VAL A 597 1.21 15.86 -3.80
C VAL A 597 1.49 14.58 -4.63
N ARG A 598 0.95 13.44 -4.20
CA ARG A 598 1.02 12.18 -4.96
C ARG A 598 0.33 12.28 -6.32
N THR A 599 -0.77 13.01 -6.39
CA THR A 599 -1.51 13.20 -7.65
C THR A 599 -0.76 14.14 -8.59
N GLU A 600 -0.12 15.21 -8.06
CA GLU A 600 0.74 16.11 -8.85
C GLU A 600 1.96 15.38 -9.46
N CYS A 601 2.45 14.34 -8.85
CA CYS A 601 3.55 13.53 -9.39
C CYS A 601 3.29 13.07 -10.83
N ARG A 602 2.08 12.59 -11.13
CA ARG A 602 1.71 12.13 -12.48
C ARG A 602 1.66 13.27 -13.50
N ALA A 603 1.12 14.42 -13.09
CA ALA A 603 1.10 15.60 -13.93
C ALA A 603 2.52 16.10 -14.19
N LEU A 604 3.40 16.07 -13.20
CA LEU A 604 4.80 16.44 -13.32
C LEU A 604 5.54 15.56 -14.32
N VAL A 605 5.41 14.23 -14.24
CA VAL A 605 6.06 13.29 -15.20
C VAL A 605 5.55 13.53 -16.62
N ALA A 606 4.24 13.72 -16.78
CA ALA A 606 3.67 14.04 -18.08
C ALA A 606 4.19 15.38 -18.62
N THR A 607 4.38 16.36 -17.75
CA THR A 607 4.93 17.68 -18.11
C THR A 607 6.41 17.57 -18.53
N VAL A 608 7.20 16.70 -17.86
CA VAL A 608 8.58 16.39 -18.28
C VAL A 608 8.58 15.81 -19.69
N ALA A 609 7.73 14.81 -19.95
CA ALA A 609 7.63 14.19 -21.27
C ALA A 609 7.18 15.17 -22.36
N GLN A 610 6.19 16.01 -22.06
CA GLN A 610 5.69 17.02 -23.01
C GLN A 610 6.75 18.09 -23.29
N SER A 611 7.47 18.56 -22.27
CA SER A 611 8.55 19.56 -22.46
C SER A 611 9.70 18.98 -23.27
N ALA A 612 10.02 17.70 -23.14
CA ALA A 612 10.97 16.98 -23.99
C ALA A 612 10.52 16.96 -25.46
N ALA A 613 9.26 16.55 -25.70
CA ALA A 613 8.69 16.48 -27.04
C ALA A 613 8.63 17.84 -27.75
N LEU A 614 8.47 18.94 -27.01
CA LEU A 614 8.46 20.31 -27.51
C LEU A 614 9.87 20.94 -27.65
N GLY A 615 10.93 20.20 -27.32
CA GLY A 615 12.31 20.70 -27.36
C GLY A 615 12.59 21.76 -26.28
N MET A 616 11.76 21.89 -25.25
CA MET A 616 11.96 22.81 -24.13
C MET A 616 12.89 22.19 -23.09
N THR A 617 14.11 21.83 -23.50
CA THR A 617 15.07 21.02 -22.75
C THR A 617 15.36 21.58 -21.35
N GLY A 618 15.49 22.92 -21.23
CA GLY A 618 15.73 23.59 -19.95
C GLY A 618 14.58 23.37 -18.95
N HIS A 619 13.32 23.42 -19.38
CA HIS A 619 12.18 23.06 -18.52
C HIS A 619 12.19 21.57 -18.20
N CYS A 620 12.47 20.72 -19.18
CA CYS A 620 12.42 19.27 -19.06
C CYS A 620 13.30 18.75 -17.92
N TRP A 621 14.60 19.05 -17.94
CA TRP A 621 15.50 18.52 -16.91
C TRP A 621 15.32 19.21 -15.55
N GLN A 622 14.94 20.51 -15.54
CA GLN A 622 14.66 21.19 -14.26
C GLN A 622 13.40 20.65 -13.59
N LEU A 623 12.34 20.35 -14.35
CA LEU A 623 11.13 19.70 -13.82
C LEU A 623 11.43 18.30 -13.28
N ALA A 624 12.22 17.51 -14.01
CA ALA A 624 12.63 16.18 -13.57
C ALA A 624 13.42 16.25 -12.26
N LEU A 625 14.47 17.07 -12.22
CA LEU A 625 15.30 17.24 -11.02
C LEU A 625 14.51 17.85 -9.86
N GLY A 626 13.71 18.88 -10.13
CA GLY A 626 12.83 19.54 -9.17
C GLY A 626 11.81 18.59 -8.54
N GLY A 627 11.42 17.52 -9.25
CA GLY A 627 10.51 16.49 -8.76
C GLY A 627 11.08 15.55 -7.71
N VAL A 628 12.41 15.54 -7.49
CA VAL A 628 13.08 14.58 -6.59
C VAL A 628 12.48 14.53 -5.18
N PRO A 629 12.19 15.62 -4.47
CA PRO A 629 11.56 15.54 -3.15
C PRO A 629 10.17 14.90 -3.19
N ILE A 630 9.40 15.15 -4.25
CA ILE A 630 8.06 14.57 -4.45
C ILE A 630 8.17 13.06 -4.68
N PHE A 631 9.12 12.64 -5.54
CA PHE A 631 9.38 11.23 -5.82
C PHE A 631 9.86 10.48 -4.57
N ALA A 632 10.80 11.06 -3.84
CA ALA A 632 11.35 10.48 -2.63
C ALA A 632 10.29 10.34 -1.53
N GLN A 633 9.53 11.40 -1.24
CA GLN A 633 8.49 11.41 -0.21
C GLN A 633 7.37 10.40 -0.51
N GLY A 634 7.03 10.21 -1.78
CA GLY A 634 6.00 9.26 -2.21
C GLY A 634 6.52 7.86 -2.51
N ASN A 635 7.83 7.63 -2.44
CA ASN A 635 8.50 6.42 -2.90
C ASN A 635 8.13 6.04 -4.36
N PHE A 636 8.05 7.07 -5.24
CA PHE A 636 7.68 6.94 -6.66
C PHE A 636 8.89 6.63 -7.52
N VAL A 637 9.50 5.49 -7.31
CA VAL A 637 10.78 5.09 -7.94
C VAL A 637 10.67 4.92 -9.45
N ASP A 638 9.53 4.44 -9.93
CA ASP A 638 9.29 4.25 -11.37
C ASP A 638 9.10 5.59 -12.09
N GLU A 639 8.32 6.49 -11.49
CA GLU A 639 8.11 7.85 -11.98
C GLU A 639 9.42 8.65 -11.98
N TRP A 640 10.22 8.50 -10.92
CA TRP A 640 11.56 9.08 -10.82
C TRP A 640 12.47 8.60 -11.96
N THR A 641 12.49 7.27 -12.18
CA THR A 641 13.28 6.66 -13.25
C THR A 641 12.83 7.16 -14.62
N ALA A 642 11.52 7.14 -14.88
CA ALA A 642 10.95 7.58 -16.16
C ALA A 642 11.23 9.07 -16.45
N ALA A 643 11.08 9.94 -15.44
CA ALA A 643 11.38 11.36 -15.58
C ALA A 643 12.87 11.60 -15.86
N GLN A 644 13.76 10.89 -15.13
CA GLN A 644 15.21 11.00 -15.32
C GLN A 644 15.66 10.53 -16.70
N GLU A 645 15.17 9.39 -17.17
CA GLU A 645 15.51 8.83 -18.48
C GLU A 645 15.03 9.72 -19.61
N CYS A 646 13.77 10.15 -19.57
CA CYS A 646 13.18 11.05 -20.57
C CYS A 646 13.96 12.37 -20.66
N ALA A 647 14.26 13.00 -19.52
CA ALA A 647 14.99 14.25 -19.49
C ALA A 647 16.45 14.06 -19.92
N PHE A 648 17.10 12.94 -19.58
CA PHE A 648 18.45 12.64 -20.02
C PHE A 648 18.52 12.49 -21.55
N GLU A 649 17.62 11.71 -22.14
CA GLU A 649 17.52 11.54 -23.59
C GLU A 649 17.31 12.88 -24.33
N ALA A 650 16.39 13.72 -23.81
CA ALA A 650 16.16 15.06 -24.35
C ALA A 650 17.42 15.95 -24.28
N CYS A 651 18.17 15.91 -23.17
CA CYS A 651 19.41 16.65 -23.01
C CYS A 651 20.51 16.15 -23.96
N VAL A 652 20.59 14.84 -24.18
CA VAL A 652 21.54 14.25 -25.14
C VAL A 652 21.20 14.68 -26.58
N ALA A 653 19.93 14.57 -26.95
CA ALA A 653 19.45 14.95 -28.28
C ALA A 653 19.68 16.44 -28.59
N ALA A 654 19.52 17.32 -27.57
CA ALA A 654 19.73 18.76 -27.70
C ALA A 654 21.18 19.19 -27.52
N GLY A 655 22.09 18.30 -27.11
CA GLY A 655 23.47 18.66 -26.78
C GLY A 655 23.62 19.50 -25.50
N ASP A 656 22.60 19.51 -24.63
CA ASP A 656 22.61 20.26 -23.39
C ASP A 656 23.48 19.56 -22.33
N ARG A 657 24.74 19.97 -22.28
CA ARG A 657 25.73 19.42 -21.35
C ARG A 657 25.37 19.65 -19.89
N ARG A 658 24.78 20.82 -19.55
CA ARG A 658 24.37 21.12 -18.17
C ARG A 658 23.20 20.23 -17.75
N GLY A 659 22.19 20.08 -18.62
CA GLY A 659 21.09 19.15 -18.37
C GLY A 659 21.56 17.70 -18.24
N GLN A 660 22.53 17.27 -19.04
CA GLN A 660 23.13 15.92 -18.88
C GLN A 660 23.79 15.74 -17.50
N ALA A 661 24.55 16.74 -17.03
CA ALA A 661 25.14 16.70 -15.70
C ALA A 661 24.08 16.63 -14.58
N ALA A 662 23.03 17.46 -14.69
CA ALA A 662 21.89 17.45 -13.78
C ALA A 662 21.18 16.09 -13.74
N MET A 663 21.04 15.44 -14.91
CA MET A 663 20.41 14.10 -14.99
C MET A 663 21.35 12.98 -14.49
N PHE A 664 22.65 13.09 -14.60
CA PHE A 664 23.59 12.20 -13.92
C PHE A 664 23.52 12.41 -12.39
N TYR A 665 23.43 13.64 -11.93
CA TYR A 665 23.24 13.97 -10.52
C TYR A 665 21.92 13.37 -9.98
N MET A 666 20.80 13.56 -10.69
CA MET A 666 19.51 12.98 -10.34
C MET A 666 19.55 11.44 -10.31
N ARG A 667 20.27 10.81 -11.26
CA ARG A 667 20.48 9.36 -11.28
C ARG A 667 21.31 8.90 -10.08
N GLY A 668 22.30 9.69 -9.68
CA GLY A 668 23.08 9.46 -8.46
C GLY A 668 22.18 9.46 -7.22
N LEU A 669 21.26 10.43 -7.09
CA LEU A 669 20.29 10.48 -6.00
C LEU A 669 19.36 9.25 -6.00
N LEU A 670 18.90 8.81 -7.18
CA LEU A 670 18.09 7.61 -7.32
C LEU A 670 18.83 6.34 -6.88
N HIS A 671 20.11 6.21 -7.25
CA HIS A 671 20.94 5.09 -6.80
C HIS A 671 21.22 5.13 -5.30
N ASP A 672 21.42 6.33 -4.73
CA ASP A 672 21.54 6.50 -3.28
C ASP A 672 20.28 6.08 -2.55
N TRP A 673 19.10 6.47 -3.05
CA TRP A 673 17.81 6.04 -2.53
C TRP A 673 17.65 4.51 -2.53
N ARG A 674 18.14 3.86 -3.61
CA ARG A 674 18.16 2.39 -3.77
C ARG A 674 19.34 1.71 -3.07
N ARG A 675 20.15 2.43 -2.30
CA ARG A 675 21.36 1.94 -1.63
C ARG A 675 22.37 1.24 -2.57
N ARG A 676 22.42 1.67 -3.83
CA ARG A 676 23.36 1.19 -4.85
C ARG A 676 24.61 2.09 -4.86
N HIS A 677 25.45 1.93 -3.83
CA HIS A 677 26.59 2.84 -3.59
C HIS A 677 27.59 2.94 -4.74
N PRO A 678 27.98 1.84 -5.45
CA PRO A 678 28.88 1.94 -6.60
C PRO A 678 28.29 2.74 -7.75
N GLU A 679 27.03 2.48 -8.12
CA GLU A 679 26.33 3.15 -9.22
C GLU A 679 26.02 4.62 -8.88
N CYS A 680 25.78 4.89 -7.60
CA CYS A 680 25.64 6.26 -7.07
C CYS A 680 26.94 7.03 -7.28
N ARG A 681 28.08 6.47 -6.85
CA ARG A 681 29.40 7.08 -7.04
C ARG A 681 29.71 7.35 -8.52
N ASP A 682 29.50 6.36 -9.41
CA ASP A 682 29.76 6.51 -10.84
C ASP A 682 28.93 7.67 -11.43
N SER A 683 27.63 7.70 -11.13
CA SER A 683 26.73 8.73 -11.63
C SER A 683 27.09 10.13 -11.12
N LEU A 684 27.37 10.28 -9.82
CA LEU A 684 27.76 11.56 -9.23
C LEU A 684 29.13 12.02 -9.70
N SER A 685 30.08 11.10 -9.93
CA SER A 685 31.39 11.42 -10.46
C SER A 685 31.29 11.97 -11.89
N ARG A 686 30.48 11.34 -12.74
CA ARG A 686 30.20 11.84 -14.10
C ARG A 686 29.50 13.20 -14.09
N ALA A 687 28.56 13.41 -13.17
CA ALA A 687 27.94 14.72 -13.00
C ALA A 687 28.98 15.78 -12.64
N LEU A 688 29.85 15.49 -11.67
CA LEU A 688 30.93 16.37 -11.21
C LEU A 688 31.90 16.71 -12.34
N GLU A 689 32.37 15.73 -13.11
CA GLU A 689 33.24 15.94 -14.28
C GLU A 689 32.64 16.95 -15.27
N ILE A 690 31.35 16.77 -15.59
CA ILE A 690 30.70 17.65 -16.57
C ILE A 690 30.45 19.04 -15.98
N PHE A 691 30.05 19.15 -14.70
CA PHE A 691 29.87 20.43 -14.02
C PHE A 691 31.22 21.21 -13.93
N ASP A 692 32.32 20.50 -13.62
CA ASP A 692 33.65 21.09 -13.55
C ASP A 692 34.09 21.58 -14.97
N ASP A 693 33.86 20.79 -16.02
CA ASP A 693 34.14 21.17 -17.42
C ASP A 693 33.35 22.44 -17.83
N LEU A 694 32.12 22.60 -17.36
CA LEU A 694 31.28 23.74 -17.65
C LEU A 694 31.57 24.97 -16.76
N GLY A 695 32.43 24.81 -15.72
CA GLY A 695 32.63 25.81 -14.69
C GLY A 695 31.42 26.07 -13.81
N ASP A 696 30.49 25.11 -13.76
CA ASP A 696 29.29 25.16 -12.90
C ASP A 696 29.66 24.82 -11.46
N ARG A 697 30.10 25.84 -10.74
CA ARG A 697 30.59 25.68 -9.37
C ARG A 697 29.52 25.18 -8.40
N HIS A 698 28.25 25.57 -8.61
CA HIS A 698 27.17 25.15 -7.71
C HIS A 698 26.82 23.65 -7.93
N GLY A 699 26.67 23.23 -9.21
CA GLY A 699 26.46 21.81 -9.53
C GLY A 699 27.62 20.93 -9.02
N SER A 700 28.87 21.38 -9.22
CA SER A 700 30.06 20.69 -8.68
C SER A 700 30.01 20.56 -7.16
N ALA A 701 29.65 21.63 -6.44
CA ALA A 701 29.57 21.62 -4.98
C ALA A 701 28.50 20.65 -4.44
N LEU A 702 27.32 20.62 -5.06
CA LEU A 702 26.25 19.69 -4.70
C LEU A 702 26.62 18.24 -5.02
N ALA A 703 27.27 17.98 -6.17
CA ALA A 703 27.75 16.65 -6.51
C ALA A 703 28.80 16.13 -5.51
N VAL A 704 29.75 16.99 -5.11
CA VAL A 704 30.74 16.67 -4.06
C VAL A 704 30.07 16.39 -2.73
N HIS A 705 29.05 17.17 -2.35
CA HIS A 705 28.28 16.99 -1.11
C HIS A 705 27.59 15.62 -1.08
N ARG A 706 26.91 15.22 -2.17
CA ARG A 706 26.25 13.91 -2.26
C ARG A 706 27.23 12.75 -2.35
N LEU A 707 28.37 12.93 -3.03
CA LEU A 707 29.47 11.95 -2.99
C LEU A 707 29.97 11.73 -1.56
N ALA A 708 30.11 12.79 -0.76
CA ALA A 708 30.52 12.67 0.63
C ALA A 708 29.54 11.80 1.45
N SER A 709 28.24 12.01 1.28
CA SER A 709 27.19 11.20 1.92
C SER A 709 27.26 9.72 1.49
N ASN A 710 27.44 9.47 0.20
CA ASN A 710 27.60 8.11 -0.34
C ASN A 710 28.86 7.40 0.24
N GLU A 711 29.98 8.14 0.36
CA GLU A 711 31.21 7.61 0.93
C GLU A 711 31.06 7.27 2.42
N ARG A 712 30.32 8.09 3.17
CA ARG A 712 30.00 7.81 4.57
C ARG A 712 29.20 6.52 4.69
N LEU A 713 28.11 6.38 3.93
CA LEU A 713 27.28 5.17 3.98
C LEU A 713 28.00 3.91 3.53
N ALA A 714 28.96 4.05 2.58
CA ALA A 714 29.86 2.99 2.17
C ALA A 714 30.98 2.69 3.17
N GLY A 715 31.07 3.44 4.29
CA GLY A 715 32.06 3.25 5.33
C GLY A 715 33.45 3.83 5.02
N ARG A 716 33.60 4.69 4.01
CA ARG A 716 34.89 5.31 3.65
C ARG A 716 35.05 6.65 4.39
N VAL A 717 35.35 6.54 5.69
CA VAL A 717 35.37 7.65 6.67
C VAL A 717 36.28 8.81 6.23
N THR A 718 37.53 8.57 5.90
CA THR A 718 38.51 9.62 5.55
C THR A 718 38.11 10.39 4.30
N GLU A 719 37.61 9.70 3.29
CA GLU A 719 37.14 10.29 2.04
C GLU A 719 35.84 11.11 2.25
N ALA A 720 34.93 10.59 3.06
CA ALA A 720 33.68 11.29 3.42
C ALA A 720 33.97 12.64 4.11
N ILE A 721 34.88 12.68 5.08
CA ILE A 721 35.27 13.93 5.75
C ILE A 721 35.92 14.91 4.76
N ALA A 722 36.83 14.44 3.93
CA ALA A 722 37.51 15.30 2.96
C ALA A 722 36.55 15.91 1.95
N LEU A 723 35.61 15.11 1.41
CA LEU A 723 34.61 15.56 0.47
C LEU A 723 33.57 16.50 1.16
N SER A 724 33.12 16.21 2.37
CA SER A 724 32.19 17.08 3.11
C SER A 724 32.81 18.45 3.39
N ARG A 725 34.07 18.50 3.81
CA ARG A 725 34.78 19.80 4.02
C ARG A 725 34.97 20.55 2.71
N ARG A 726 35.31 19.85 1.61
CA ARG A 726 35.40 20.46 0.28
C ARG A 726 34.03 21.02 -0.14
N ALA A 727 32.94 20.29 0.05
CA ALA A 727 31.58 20.75 -0.24
C ALA A 727 31.23 22.00 0.59
N HIS A 728 31.49 21.99 1.90
CA HIS A 728 31.28 23.14 2.77
C HIS A 728 31.98 24.40 2.23
N HIS A 729 33.28 24.32 1.92
CA HIS A 729 34.02 25.46 1.40
C HIS A 729 33.47 25.99 0.08
N LEU A 730 33.08 25.08 -0.83
CA LEU A 730 32.52 25.46 -2.14
C LEU A 730 31.15 26.14 -1.98
N LEU A 731 30.23 25.55 -1.19
CA LEU A 731 28.89 26.05 -0.97
C LEU A 731 28.90 27.38 -0.22
N HIS A 732 29.72 27.50 0.82
CA HIS A 732 29.90 28.74 1.55
C HIS A 732 30.40 29.89 0.65
N ALA A 733 31.39 29.60 -0.22
CA ALA A 733 31.91 30.58 -1.17
C ALA A 733 30.88 31.00 -2.23
N LEU A 734 29.83 30.21 -2.44
CA LEU A 734 28.74 30.50 -3.38
C LEU A 734 27.56 31.19 -2.70
N GLY A 735 27.59 31.40 -1.36
CA GLY A 735 26.50 31.98 -0.61
C GLY A 735 25.36 31.01 -0.30
N ASP A 736 25.50 29.70 -0.65
CA ASP A 736 24.57 28.66 -0.23
C ASP A 736 24.92 28.19 1.19
N HIS A 737 24.63 29.03 2.15
CA HIS A 737 25.02 28.81 3.54
C HIS A 737 24.24 27.67 4.19
N GLY A 738 23.00 27.40 3.73
CA GLY A 738 22.20 26.27 4.22
C GLY A 738 22.85 24.93 3.87
N ALA A 739 23.15 24.73 2.59
CA ALA A 739 23.82 23.50 2.14
C ALA A 739 25.26 23.41 2.68
N ALA A 740 25.95 24.54 2.87
CA ALA A 740 27.26 24.58 3.52
C ALA A 740 27.21 24.09 4.96
N ALA A 741 26.21 24.53 5.73
CA ALA A 741 26.01 24.07 7.11
C ALA A 741 25.63 22.56 7.15
N ASP A 742 24.82 22.08 6.22
CA ASP A 742 24.51 20.65 6.12
C ASP A 742 25.77 19.81 5.81
N ALA A 743 26.67 20.31 4.95
CA ALA A 743 27.94 19.64 4.71
C ALA A 743 28.81 19.52 5.98
N LEU A 744 28.76 20.50 6.88
CA LEU A 744 29.39 20.39 8.21
C LEU A 744 28.67 19.41 9.13
N VAL A 745 27.35 19.36 9.10
CA VAL A 745 26.60 18.32 9.82
C VAL A 745 27.08 16.93 9.41
N GLN A 746 27.28 16.69 8.10
CA GLN A 746 27.83 15.41 7.64
C GLN A 746 29.23 15.12 8.20
N VAL A 747 30.10 16.11 8.32
CA VAL A 747 31.42 15.93 8.99
C VAL A 747 31.25 15.48 10.44
N GLY A 748 30.37 16.16 11.16
CA GLY A 748 30.08 15.82 12.56
C GLY A 748 29.49 14.42 12.71
N VAL A 749 28.59 14.03 11.80
CA VAL A 749 28.03 12.68 11.75
C VAL A 749 29.11 11.62 11.55
N VAL A 750 30.03 11.84 10.62
CA VAL A 750 31.13 10.90 10.36
C VAL A 750 32.04 10.76 11.58
N HIS A 751 32.35 11.86 12.28
CA HIS A 751 33.12 11.81 13.54
C HIS A 751 32.38 10.98 14.60
N LEU A 752 31.07 11.22 14.77
CA LEU A 752 30.26 10.49 15.75
C LEU A 752 30.19 8.99 15.42
N GLU A 753 29.91 8.63 14.17
CA GLU A 753 29.85 7.24 13.72
C GLU A 753 31.20 6.55 13.85
N SER A 754 32.29 7.31 13.80
CA SER A 754 33.67 6.81 14.05
C SER A 754 34.03 6.71 15.52
N GLY A 755 33.14 7.15 16.44
CA GLY A 755 33.40 7.12 17.90
C GLY A 755 34.12 8.35 18.45
N ASP A 756 34.37 9.38 17.63
CA ASP A 756 34.98 10.66 18.06
C ASP A 756 33.89 11.70 18.38
N ALA A 757 33.19 11.49 19.50
CA ALA A 757 32.11 12.37 19.94
C ALA A 757 32.61 13.80 20.27
N THR A 758 33.87 13.97 20.64
CA THR A 758 34.43 15.30 20.95
C THR A 758 34.53 16.15 19.69
N SER A 759 35.19 15.65 18.65
CA SER A 759 35.25 16.36 17.37
C SER A 759 33.87 16.52 16.73
N ALA A 760 32.96 15.54 16.93
CA ALA A 760 31.60 15.65 16.47
C ALA A 760 30.88 16.86 17.06
N VAL A 761 30.96 17.07 18.38
CA VAL A 761 30.32 18.23 19.06
C VAL A 761 30.90 19.53 18.53
N GLU A 762 32.20 19.66 18.38
CA GLU A 762 32.85 20.88 17.90
C GLU A 762 32.36 21.31 16.51
N VAL A 763 32.31 20.35 15.59
CA VAL A 763 31.88 20.61 14.20
C VAL A 763 30.37 20.85 14.12
N LEU A 764 29.57 20.10 14.89
CA LEU A 764 28.11 20.28 14.91
C LEU A 764 27.68 21.60 15.54
N ASP A 765 28.39 22.08 16.58
CA ASP A 765 28.16 23.41 17.15
C ASP A 765 28.43 24.51 16.10
N GLU A 766 29.46 24.36 15.28
CA GLU A 766 29.73 25.29 14.18
C GLU A 766 28.62 25.24 13.13
N ALA A 767 28.22 24.04 12.71
CA ALA A 767 27.13 23.85 11.75
C ALA A 767 25.82 24.49 12.24
N MET A 768 25.48 24.29 13.50
CA MET A 768 24.26 24.85 14.12
C MET A 768 24.32 26.38 14.21
N ARG A 769 25.49 26.95 14.52
CA ARG A 769 25.65 28.41 14.51
C ARG A 769 25.39 28.99 13.12
N GLN A 770 25.98 28.39 12.08
CA GLN A 770 25.74 28.80 10.69
C GLN A 770 24.25 28.61 10.29
N ALA A 771 23.63 27.51 10.70
CA ALA A 771 22.22 27.26 10.43
C ALA A 771 21.29 28.33 11.08
N VAL A 772 21.60 28.79 12.29
CA VAL A 772 20.87 29.87 12.95
C VAL A 772 21.08 31.20 12.24
N GLU A 773 22.34 31.55 11.89
CA GLU A 773 22.69 32.80 11.22
C GLU A 773 21.97 32.97 9.88
N HIS A 774 21.70 31.85 9.17
CA HIS A 774 21.13 31.85 7.82
C HIS A 774 19.71 31.26 7.74
N ASP A 775 19.01 31.12 8.86
CA ASP A 775 17.61 30.66 8.96
C ASP A 775 17.38 29.24 8.37
N ALA A 776 18.44 28.42 8.36
CA ALA A 776 18.39 27.04 7.82
C ALA A 776 17.75 26.07 8.84
N THR A 777 16.46 26.22 9.06
CA THR A 777 15.71 25.57 10.15
C THR A 777 15.80 24.05 10.14
N LEU A 778 15.80 23.40 8.97
CA LEU A 778 15.94 21.95 8.88
C LEU A 778 17.35 21.50 9.25
N VAL A 779 18.39 22.18 8.74
CA VAL A 779 19.79 21.88 9.07
C VAL A 779 20.03 22.05 10.57
N LEU A 780 19.39 23.08 11.19
CA LEU A 780 19.42 23.28 12.63
C LEU A 780 18.80 22.09 13.38
N ALA A 781 17.68 21.56 12.91
CA ALA A 781 17.02 20.41 13.52
C ALA A 781 17.86 19.11 13.35
N GLN A 782 18.44 18.90 12.18
CA GLN A 782 19.36 17.79 11.92
C GLN A 782 20.63 17.88 12.79
N GLY A 783 21.24 19.06 12.86
CA GLY A 783 22.36 19.31 13.73
C GLY A 783 22.03 19.07 15.22
N ALA A 784 20.85 19.52 15.65
CA ALA A 784 20.36 19.32 17.02
C ALA A 784 20.18 17.82 17.37
N TYR A 785 19.70 17.03 16.43
CA TYR A 785 19.61 15.56 16.59
C TYR A 785 21.01 14.94 16.79
N TRP A 786 21.94 15.23 15.90
CA TRP A 786 23.26 14.60 15.92
C TRP A 786 24.13 15.08 17.09
N ILE A 787 24.07 16.37 17.42
CA ILE A 787 24.82 16.90 18.57
C ILE A 787 24.26 16.37 19.89
N SER A 788 22.94 16.18 20.00
CA SER A 788 22.32 15.51 21.17
C SER A 788 22.90 14.11 21.36
N ALA A 789 23.02 13.33 20.28
CA ALA A 789 23.63 12.00 20.34
C ALA A 789 25.10 12.05 20.78
N ALA A 790 25.90 12.97 20.21
CA ALA A 790 27.30 13.14 20.59
C ALA A 790 27.47 13.60 22.06
N GLN A 791 26.60 14.49 22.54
CA GLN A 791 26.59 14.95 23.93
C GLN A 791 26.21 13.83 24.89
N ILE A 792 25.29 12.93 24.50
CA ILE A 792 24.96 11.72 25.27
C ILE A 792 26.19 10.83 25.41
N ASP A 793 26.91 10.57 24.32
CA ASP A 793 28.13 9.75 24.33
C ASP A 793 29.21 10.34 25.26
N LEU A 794 29.26 11.67 25.38
CA LEU A 794 30.17 12.38 26.29
C LEU A 794 29.62 12.52 27.73
N GLY A 795 28.44 12.00 28.04
CA GLY A 795 27.80 12.12 29.36
C GLY A 795 27.26 13.52 29.67
N ARG A 796 27.17 14.44 28.67
CA ARG A 796 26.67 15.82 28.84
C ARG A 796 25.14 15.88 28.70
N LEU A 797 24.41 15.23 29.62
CA LEU A 797 22.98 14.98 29.48
C LEU A 797 22.11 16.22 29.49
N ASP A 798 22.52 17.29 30.18
CA ASP A 798 21.78 18.56 30.20
C ASP A 798 21.96 19.33 28.88
N ASP A 799 23.13 19.25 28.26
CA ASP A 799 23.37 19.80 26.94
C ASP A 799 22.55 19.08 25.89
N ALA A 800 22.55 17.77 25.96
CA ALA A 800 21.76 16.90 25.08
C ALA A 800 20.25 17.21 25.18
N ALA A 801 19.74 17.46 26.40
CA ALA A 801 18.34 17.84 26.59
C ALA A 801 18.02 19.20 25.93
N ARG A 802 18.95 20.18 25.99
CA ARG A 802 18.77 21.47 25.31
C ARG A 802 18.77 21.32 23.78
N SER A 803 19.68 20.51 23.26
CA SER A 803 19.74 20.22 21.83
C SER A 803 18.49 19.48 21.35
N HIS A 804 18.02 18.50 22.12
CA HIS A 804 16.78 17.80 21.83
C HIS A 804 15.55 18.71 21.80
N ALA A 805 15.46 19.72 22.67
CA ALA A 805 14.35 20.67 22.71
C ALA A 805 14.23 21.48 21.39
N ILE A 806 15.34 21.73 20.69
CA ILE A 806 15.34 22.38 19.37
C ILE A 806 14.66 21.46 18.34
N LEU A 807 14.97 20.16 18.37
CA LEU A 807 14.35 19.18 17.50
C LEU A 807 12.84 19.02 17.78
N GLU A 808 12.43 18.97 19.06
CA GLU A 808 11.01 18.93 19.44
C GLU A 808 10.25 20.17 18.97
N ASP A 809 10.85 21.36 19.04
CA ASP A 809 10.23 22.59 18.55
C ASP A 809 10.02 22.55 17.02
N PHE A 810 11.01 22.03 16.29
CA PHE A 810 10.90 21.81 14.85
C PHE A 810 9.76 20.83 14.51
N VAL A 811 9.68 19.68 15.19
CA VAL A 811 8.62 18.68 14.98
C VAL A 811 7.24 19.28 15.21
N ARG A 812 7.04 20.05 16.29
CA ARG A 812 5.75 20.71 16.57
C ARG A 812 5.33 21.70 15.49
N ARG A 813 6.30 22.36 14.84
CA ARG A 813 6.01 23.34 13.77
C ARG A 813 5.75 22.68 12.43
N VAL A 814 6.45 21.60 12.10
CA VAL A 814 6.44 20.99 10.77
C VAL A 814 5.46 19.82 10.69
N GLY A 815 5.25 19.06 11.77
CA GLY A 815 4.32 17.93 11.81
C GLY A 815 4.72 16.79 10.86
N SER A 816 6.03 16.60 10.59
CA SER A 816 6.54 15.56 9.70
C SER A 816 6.73 14.25 10.45
N PRO A 817 6.12 13.12 10.01
CA PRO A 817 6.34 11.81 10.62
C PRO A 817 7.82 11.39 10.63
N THR A 818 8.59 11.76 9.60
CA THR A 818 10.05 11.53 9.57
C THR A 818 10.74 12.26 10.71
N ALA A 819 10.43 13.55 10.95
CA ALA A 819 11.02 14.29 12.05
C ALA A 819 10.59 13.74 13.43
N GLU A 820 9.37 13.22 13.54
CA GLU A 820 8.87 12.58 14.76
C GLU A 820 9.68 11.34 15.13
N VAL A 821 10.06 10.50 14.15
CA VAL A 821 10.93 9.33 14.40
C VAL A 821 12.25 9.76 15.05
N TYR A 822 12.91 10.77 14.46
CA TYR A 822 14.17 11.27 14.98
C TYR A 822 14.04 11.87 16.38
N ALA A 823 12.93 12.56 16.67
CA ALA A 823 12.67 13.15 18.00
C ALA A 823 12.40 12.05 19.04
N HIS A 824 11.56 11.06 18.74
CA HIS A 824 11.31 9.91 19.62
C HIS A 824 12.59 9.12 19.90
N TYR A 825 13.39 8.87 18.86
CA TYR A 825 14.66 8.17 18.99
C TYR A 825 15.67 8.93 19.85
N SER A 826 15.88 10.23 19.55
CA SER A 826 16.76 11.10 20.33
C SER A 826 16.34 11.18 21.80
N ARG A 827 15.04 11.28 22.06
CA ARG A 827 14.51 11.28 23.43
C ARG A 827 14.73 9.94 24.11
N GLY A 828 14.50 8.85 23.41
CA GLY A 828 14.75 7.51 23.93
C GLY A 828 16.21 7.28 24.32
N LEU A 829 17.16 7.76 23.51
CA LEU A 829 18.59 7.73 23.86
C LEU A 829 18.89 8.55 25.11
N LEU A 830 18.32 9.74 25.26
CA LEU A 830 18.52 10.61 26.41
C LEU A 830 17.95 9.99 27.70
N ASP A 831 16.74 9.45 27.63
CA ASP A 831 16.10 8.79 28.77
C ASP A 831 16.89 7.52 29.19
N ALA A 832 17.39 6.75 28.21
CA ALA A 832 18.28 5.61 28.46
C ALA A 832 19.58 6.03 29.19
N ALA A 833 20.21 7.10 28.73
CA ALA A 833 21.44 7.62 29.32
C ALA A 833 21.22 8.16 30.75
N ARG A 834 20.00 8.61 31.08
CA ARG A 834 19.59 9.00 32.43
C ARG A 834 19.27 7.81 33.33
N GLY A 835 19.25 6.59 32.80
CA GLY A 835 18.87 5.37 33.51
C GLY A 835 17.37 5.09 33.55
N GLU A 836 16.56 5.89 32.85
CA GLU A 836 15.11 5.78 32.77
C GLU A 836 14.70 4.76 31.69
N ARG A 837 14.98 3.46 31.95
CA ARG A 837 14.87 2.40 30.95
C ARG A 837 13.47 2.18 30.38
N ASP A 838 12.40 2.27 31.21
CA ASP A 838 11.04 2.05 30.74
C ASP A 838 10.53 3.19 29.84
N PRO A 839 10.67 4.50 30.21
CA PRO A 839 10.39 5.60 29.31
C PRO A 839 11.20 5.54 28.01
N ALA A 840 12.49 5.19 28.09
CA ALA A 840 13.34 5.04 26.92
C ALA A 840 12.78 4.00 25.94
N ARG A 841 12.40 2.81 26.46
CA ARG A 841 11.83 1.74 25.65
C ARG A 841 10.52 2.16 24.98
N GLU A 842 9.58 2.78 25.71
CA GLU A 842 8.31 3.27 25.15
C GLU A 842 8.53 4.26 23.99
N ARG A 843 9.51 5.17 24.16
CA ARG A 843 9.88 6.13 23.11
C ARG A 843 10.48 5.46 21.89
N LEU A 844 11.38 4.50 22.10
CA LEU A 844 12.01 3.77 21.03
C LEU A 844 11.03 2.85 20.30
N GLU A 845 10.10 2.20 20.99
CA GLU A 845 9.03 1.44 20.38
C GLU A 845 8.10 2.34 19.53
N SER A 846 7.81 3.55 20.01
CA SER A 846 7.07 4.55 19.23
C SER A 846 7.85 4.95 17.98
N ALA A 847 9.16 5.23 18.10
CA ALA A 847 10.03 5.52 16.97
C ALA A 847 10.05 4.37 15.95
N LEU A 848 10.15 3.12 16.41
CA LEU A 848 10.14 1.95 15.53
C LEU A 848 8.83 1.79 14.76
N ASN A 849 7.71 2.00 15.44
CA ASN A 849 6.40 1.92 14.80
C ASN A 849 6.24 2.97 13.68
N ILE A 850 6.60 4.22 13.97
CA ILE A 850 6.54 5.28 12.94
C ILE A 850 7.55 4.99 11.82
N ALA A 851 8.78 4.55 12.15
CA ALA A 851 9.80 4.21 11.14
C ALA A 851 9.36 3.07 10.20
N ARG A 852 8.57 2.12 10.71
CA ARG A 852 7.95 1.07 9.90
C ARG A 852 6.81 1.60 9.05
N GLU A 853 5.97 2.50 9.59
CA GLU A 853 4.87 3.12 8.85
C GLU A 853 5.34 3.97 7.68
N ILE A 854 6.45 4.71 7.86
CA ILE A 854 7.04 5.55 6.80
C ILE A 854 8.07 4.81 5.94
N GLU A 855 8.30 3.53 6.21
CA GLU A 855 9.26 2.68 5.50
C GLU A 855 10.69 3.27 5.50
N ASP A 856 11.17 3.75 6.66
CA ASP A 856 12.56 4.20 6.84
C ASP A 856 13.44 3.09 7.43
N PRO A 857 14.09 2.26 6.60
CA PRO A 857 14.85 1.12 7.09
C PRO A 857 16.14 1.52 7.83
N LEU A 858 16.70 2.69 7.55
CA LEU A 858 17.86 3.21 8.28
C LEU A 858 17.51 3.48 9.74
N MET A 859 16.38 4.16 9.98
CA MET A 859 15.92 4.40 11.35
C MET A 859 15.45 3.12 12.02
N GLN A 860 14.85 2.17 11.30
CA GLN A 860 14.53 0.86 11.85
C GLN A 860 15.78 0.17 12.41
N VAL A 861 16.87 0.09 11.65
CA VAL A 861 18.13 -0.51 12.10
C VAL A 861 18.67 0.18 13.36
N ARG A 862 18.69 1.52 13.37
CA ARG A 862 19.17 2.30 14.51
C ARG A 862 18.36 2.03 15.77
N VAL A 863 17.05 2.09 15.65
CA VAL A 863 16.13 1.88 16.78
C VAL A 863 16.20 0.45 17.30
N LEU A 864 16.24 -0.53 16.39
CA LEU A 864 16.33 -1.95 16.72
C LEU A 864 17.63 -2.29 17.45
N CYS A 865 18.78 -1.76 17.02
CA CYS A 865 20.05 -1.92 17.72
C CYS A 865 19.95 -1.37 19.15
N THR A 866 19.38 -0.16 19.32
CA THR A 866 19.25 0.46 20.64
C THR A 866 18.26 -0.29 21.54
N LEU A 867 17.12 -0.74 21.01
CA LEU A 867 16.16 -1.58 21.72
C LEU A 867 16.79 -2.91 22.15
N GLY A 868 17.63 -3.50 21.30
CA GLY A 868 18.37 -4.70 21.61
C GLY A 868 19.31 -4.55 22.81
N ASP A 869 19.97 -3.42 22.94
CA ASP A 869 20.85 -3.12 24.08
C ASP A 869 20.05 -2.81 25.38
N LEU A 870 18.84 -2.27 25.27
CA LEU A 870 18.07 -1.79 26.42
C LEU A 870 17.04 -2.82 26.95
N HIS A 871 16.65 -3.79 26.14
CA HIS A 871 15.51 -4.65 26.47
C HIS A 871 15.83 -5.62 27.62
N PRO A 872 14.95 -5.72 28.67
CA PRO A 872 15.21 -6.59 29.83
C PRO A 872 15.14 -8.08 29.48
N SER A 873 14.33 -8.49 28.51
CA SER A 873 14.28 -9.85 28.00
C SER A 873 15.39 -10.07 26.98
N ARG A 874 16.33 -10.97 27.30
CA ARG A 874 17.42 -11.35 26.41
C ARG A 874 16.94 -12.00 25.10
N GLU A 875 15.78 -12.62 25.11
CA GLU A 875 15.18 -13.24 23.93
C GLU A 875 14.67 -12.16 22.96
N THR A 876 13.92 -11.19 23.48
CA THR A 876 13.42 -10.07 22.67
C THR A 876 14.56 -9.18 22.18
N ALA A 877 15.59 -8.97 23.00
CA ALA A 877 16.81 -8.27 22.60
C ALA A 877 17.48 -8.93 21.38
N ALA A 878 17.58 -10.27 21.41
CA ALA A 878 18.13 -11.02 20.27
C ALA A 878 17.31 -10.84 19.00
N LEU A 879 15.98 -10.88 19.11
CA LEU A 879 15.09 -10.69 17.96
C LEU A 879 15.31 -9.31 17.30
N TYR A 880 15.37 -8.26 18.09
CA TYR A 880 15.63 -6.91 17.59
C TYR A 880 17.00 -6.82 16.89
N LEU A 881 18.04 -7.41 17.48
CA LEU A 881 19.38 -7.36 16.92
C LEU A 881 19.53 -8.21 15.65
N TYR A 882 18.84 -9.34 15.55
CA TYR A 882 18.81 -10.13 14.32
C TYR A 882 18.08 -9.41 13.21
N GLU A 883 16.91 -8.81 13.50
CA GLU A 883 16.18 -7.98 12.55
C GLU A 883 17.02 -6.80 12.07
N ALA A 884 17.73 -6.12 12.98
CA ALA A 884 18.64 -5.04 12.62
C ALA A 884 19.78 -5.52 11.71
N ALA A 885 20.37 -6.69 12.00
CA ALA A 885 21.45 -7.25 11.21
C ALA A 885 20.99 -7.62 9.78
N GLU A 886 19.82 -8.22 9.66
CA GLU A 886 19.21 -8.60 8.38
C GLU A 886 18.94 -7.37 7.50
N ILE A 887 18.25 -6.34 8.02
CA ILE A 887 18.02 -5.09 7.28
C ILE A 887 19.35 -4.41 6.89
N ALA A 888 20.33 -4.37 7.80
CA ALA A 888 21.62 -3.77 7.53
C ALA A 888 22.43 -4.54 6.47
N GLU A 889 22.25 -5.87 6.37
CA GLU A 889 22.87 -6.71 5.34
C GLU A 889 22.22 -6.47 3.97
N GLU A 890 20.91 -6.47 3.89
CA GLU A 890 20.16 -6.17 2.67
C GLU A 890 20.51 -4.80 2.09
N LEU A 891 20.62 -3.80 2.95
CA LEU A 891 20.96 -2.42 2.58
C LEU A 891 22.47 -2.19 2.39
N ARG A 892 23.30 -3.22 2.56
CA ARG A 892 24.79 -3.13 2.46
C ARG A 892 25.38 -2.02 3.32
N MET A 893 24.95 -1.93 4.58
CA MET A 893 25.38 -0.92 5.55
C MET A 893 26.43 -1.49 6.51
N PRO A 894 27.74 -1.51 6.15
CA PRO A 894 28.75 -2.26 6.90
C PRO A 894 28.95 -1.77 8.33
N LEU A 895 28.76 -0.48 8.60
CA LEU A 895 28.82 0.06 9.96
C LEU A 895 27.73 -0.53 10.85
N TRP A 896 26.49 -0.56 10.36
CA TRP A 896 25.35 -1.04 11.14
C TRP A 896 25.32 -2.56 11.26
N GLN A 897 25.81 -3.29 10.26
CA GLN A 897 26.08 -4.72 10.37
C GLN A 897 27.08 -5.00 11.50
N ALA A 898 28.14 -4.22 11.57
CA ALA A 898 29.15 -4.37 12.61
C ALA A 898 28.60 -4.05 14.00
N LEU A 899 27.81 -2.99 14.16
CA LEU A 899 27.19 -2.59 15.42
C LEU A 899 26.18 -3.65 15.94
N ALA A 900 25.33 -4.17 15.05
CA ALA A 900 24.38 -5.22 15.37
C ALA A 900 25.12 -6.51 15.79
N ALA A 901 26.17 -6.89 15.06
CA ALA A 901 26.99 -8.06 15.38
C ALA A 901 27.75 -7.90 16.70
N GLU A 902 28.27 -6.71 16.98
CA GLU A 902 28.92 -6.40 18.27
C GLU A 902 27.95 -6.58 19.45
N ALA A 903 26.72 -6.04 19.31
CA ALA A 903 25.66 -6.15 20.30
C ALA A 903 25.20 -7.61 20.49
N LEU A 904 25.03 -8.37 19.39
CA LEU A 904 24.75 -9.80 19.44
C LEU A 904 25.86 -10.57 20.17
N GLY A 905 27.11 -10.21 19.92
CA GLY A 905 28.26 -10.81 20.61
C GLY A 905 28.20 -10.58 22.12
N ARG A 906 27.86 -9.36 22.57
CA ARG A 906 27.64 -9.06 24.01
C ARG A 906 26.52 -9.91 24.59
N LEU A 907 25.39 -10.00 23.90
CA LEU A 907 24.21 -10.75 24.32
C LEU A 907 24.51 -12.26 24.43
N HIS A 908 25.20 -12.87 23.44
CA HIS A 908 25.64 -14.26 23.48
C HIS A 908 26.58 -14.53 24.65
N ALA A 909 27.50 -13.60 24.90
CA ALA A 909 28.43 -13.70 26.04
C ALA A 909 27.71 -13.69 27.38
N GLU A 910 26.67 -12.86 27.52
CA GLU A 910 25.82 -12.84 28.72
C GLU A 910 24.98 -14.11 28.92
N ARG A 911 24.65 -14.79 27.82
CA ARG A 911 23.96 -16.09 27.82
C ARG A 911 24.90 -17.27 28.11
N GLY A 912 26.20 -17.03 28.15
CA GLY A 912 27.23 -18.08 28.32
C GLY A 912 27.58 -18.81 27.02
N ASP A 913 27.04 -18.39 25.88
CA ASP A 913 27.34 -18.93 24.55
C ASP A 913 28.60 -18.23 24.00
N HIS A 914 29.74 -18.69 24.50
CA HIS A 914 31.01 -18.06 24.18
C HIS A 914 31.49 -18.29 22.73
N ASP A 915 31.01 -19.34 22.08
CA ASP A 915 31.37 -19.61 20.69
C ASP A 915 30.61 -18.71 19.73
N ALA A 916 29.29 -18.55 19.95
CA ALA A 916 28.49 -17.59 19.20
C ALA A 916 28.96 -16.15 19.44
N ALA A 917 29.30 -15.79 20.68
CA ALA A 917 29.83 -14.47 21.01
C ALA A 917 31.12 -14.16 20.22
N ARG A 918 32.07 -15.11 20.23
CA ARG A 918 33.32 -14.96 19.48
C ARG A 918 33.09 -14.86 17.96
N ALA A 919 32.17 -15.64 17.43
CA ALA A 919 31.85 -15.57 16.01
C ALA A 919 31.29 -14.20 15.63
N ALA A 920 30.32 -13.68 16.40
CA ALA A 920 29.73 -12.38 16.20
C ALA A 920 30.76 -11.24 16.32
N TRP A 921 31.62 -11.27 17.35
CA TRP A 921 32.67 -10.25 17.51
C TRP A 921 33.75 -10.32 16.43
N ARG A 922 34.13 -11.50 15.93
CA ARG A 922 35.04 -11.59 14.78
C ARG A 922 34.43 -10.96 13.55
N TYR A 923 33.17 -11.25 13.26
CA TYR A 923 32.47 -10.66 12.15
C TYR A 923 32.38 -9.13 12.28
N ALA A 924 32.04 -8.62 13.46
CA ALA A 924 32.02 -7.19 13.76
C ALA A 924 33.41 -6.56 13.59
N HIS A 925 34.47 -7.18 14.13
CA HIS A 925 35.85 -6.73 14.02
C HIS A 925 36.28 -6.61 12.55
N ASP A 926 36.06 -7.65 11.73
CA ASP A 926 36.43 -7.67 10.34
C ASP A 926 35.73 -6.56 9.54
N LEU A 927 34.45 -6.28 9.88
CA LEU A 927 33.71 -5.18 9.30
C LEU A 927 34.28 -3.82 9.73
N PHE A 928 34.55 -3.59 11.03
CA PHE A 928 35.13 -2.35 11.53
C PHE A 928 36.53 -2.08 10.96
N VAL A 929 37.38 -3.12 10.82
CA VAL A 929 38.67 -2.99 10.15
C VAL A 929 38.50 -2.57 8.69
N ARG A 930 37.55 -3.20 7.98
CA ARG A 930 37.30 -2.92 6.57
C ARG A 930 36.85 -1.48 6.31
N ILE A 931 36.07 -0.89 7.24
CA ILE A 931 35.59 0.50 7.13
C ILE A 931 36.52 1.51 7.82
N GLY A 932 37.65 1.07 8.39
CA GLY A 932 38.61 1.93 9.08
C GLY A 932 38.07 2.54 10.40
N SER A 933 37.11 1.88 11.06
CA SER A 933 36.54 2.37 12.32
C SER A 933 37.45 2.09 13.50
N PRO A 934 37.73 3.08 14.39
CA PRO A 934 38.49 2.86 15.64
C PRO A 934 37.85 1.82 16.57
N ARG A 935 36.53 1.54 16.44
CA ARG A 935 35.84 0.48 17.18
C ARG A 935 36.42 -0.92 16.96
N ALA A 936 37.20 -1.11 15.89
CA ALA A 936 37.93 -2.36 15.68
C ALA A 936 38.83 -2.73 16.86
N GLU A 937 39.51 -1.74 17.48
CA GLU A 937 40.34 -1.94 18.66
C GLU A 937 39.53 -2.35 19.91
N ASP A 938 38.34 -1.77 20.07
CA ASP A 938 37.44 -2.10 21.19
C ASP A 938 36.97 -3.56 21.10
N VAL A 939 36.53 -3.97 19.91
CA VAL A 939 36.09 -5.34 19.65
C VAL A 939 37.26 -6.33 19.74
N ALA A 940 38.45 -5.94 19.29
CA ALA A 940 39.68 -6.74 19.47
C ALA A 940 39.95 -7.03 20.97
N ARG A 941 39.79 -6.00 21.81
CA ARG A 941 39.94 -6.17 23.28
C ARG A 941 38.90 -7.13 23.87
N LEU A 942 37.65 -7.12 23.36
CA LEU A 942 36.61 -8.07 23.77
C LEU A 942 36.97 -9.52 23.39
N LEU A 943 37.61 -9.71 22.22
CA LEU A 943 38.10 -11.00 21.75
C LEU A 943 39.29 -11.52 22.58
N GLU A 944 40.21 -10.63 23.01
CA GLU A 944 41.38 -10.94 23.81
C GLU A 944 41.04 -11.18 25.30
N ALA A 945 40.23 -10.35 25.91
CA ALA A 945 39.92 -10.42 27.35
C ALA A 945 39.36 -11.79 27.78
N ARG A 946 38.72 -12.53 26.88
CA ARG A 946 38.14 -13.83 27.16
C ARG A 946 38.96 -15.03 26.69
N THR A 947 40.02 -14.84 25.89
CA THR A 947 41.03 -15.87 25.65
C THR A 947 41.92 -16.12 26.89
N ALA A 948 41.99 -15.14 27.78
CA ALA A 948 42.74 -15.27 29.07
C ALA A 948 41.99 -16.09 30.15
N HIS A 949 40.66 -16.24 30.05
CA HIS A 949 39.86 -17.05 31.03
C HIS A 949 39.70 -18.53 30.63
N THR A 950 40.15 -18.92 29.44
CA THR A 950 40.13 -20.32 28.93
C THR A 950 41.49 -20.99 28.95
N ARG A 951 42.51 -20.31 29.43
CA ARG A 951 43.81 -20.89 29.85
C ARG A 951 43.87 -20.88 31.39
#